data_3a311122d5f717ddeabb582a11c210c4
#
_entry.id   3a311122d5f717ddeabb582a11c210c4
#
_cell.length_a   1.000
_cell.length_b   1.000
_cell.length_c   1.000
_cell.angle_alpha   90.00
_cell.angle_beta   90.00
_cell.angle_gamma   90.00
#
_symmetry.space_group_name_H-M   'P 1'
#
loop_
_entity.id
_entity.type
_entity.pdbx_description
1 polymer ?
#
loop_
_entity_poly.entity_id
_entity_poly.type
_entity_poly.pdbx_seq_one_letter_code
_entity_poly.pdbx_strand_id
1 'polypeptide(L)'
;MSVIIARALPDARDGLKPVHRRILYAMHESNNVHNRPYVKCARVVGEVLGKFHPHGDASVYDALVRLAQDWNMRYPLVDGQGNFGSIEGDPAAAYRYTECRLQKVAASMLQDLDKDTVDFVPNFDDKEKEPTVLPTLLPNLLVNGAAGIAVGMATNIPPHNIGEVLDGALALLGNQALTNADLMKFIPGPDFPTAGLIYGRAGIRQAYETGRGHVVLRARTEFEEFKNGRTSIVVTEVPYQVNPNRVIERLAEQVHEKKIEGISDLRNESSREGMRLVIELKRDAVPTVVLNHLFAQTSLQVTFGVIMLAIVEGRPRILSLREALLHYLEHRRQVVTRRSLFLLRQARARREIVEGLGLAIDQIDRIIAIIRAARDPNEARDHLMKEPLRGLGEFLRRAGRSEAEIAQRTKQAVTFFTEPQAKAILEMRLQRLTGLERDKLAEEYRELCATIDHLESVLSDEGKLKEVIAGELNELRAQFTDKRLTEIVEHAGEISMEELIAEEPMVVTLSREGYVRRVSLSEYRAQHRGGRGVLGATTKEEDLVSRVFVASTHAHVLMFTNTGRAYTKRVFDLPEAASRTAKGKALVNFLELQPGERVVEMLPLQAFDAGKFVVFATRKGIVKKTELEAFSNIRSTGIIAIDIDEGDGLVGAGITDGKSDLALCTREGYVIRFREEQARAMGRTARGVKGVRFKSSDDHVVALQILDRDIPTTLLTVCERGYGKRTPATDYPVKGRGTKGVITIKTDERNGKVVSVLDVVDADDLLLVTNTGRVIRIRVRDIRVQGRNTKGVRLIRLDIESGERVVAVEALSDPGKDGEGAEGTEDDAALASPVEVPEDDDSGDGGDETELEDHDDGDDDDGGDEA
;
A
#
# COMPACT_ATOMS: atom_id res chain seq x y z
N MET A 1 -25.18 -25.20 -11.03
CA MET A 1 -24.74 -24.82 -12.41
C MET A 1 -25.57 -23.66 -12.94
N SER A 2 -26.92 -23.71 -13.01
CA SER A 2 -27.73 -22.62 -13.56
C SER A 2 -27.49 -21.26 -12.85
N VAL A 3 -27.48 -21.21 -11.51
CA VAL A 3 -27.24 -19.98 -10.73
C VAL A 3 -25.83 -19.41 -10.95
N ILE A 4 -24.83 -20.24 -11.18
CA ILE A 4 -23.45 -19.81 -11.43
C ILE A 4 -23.34 -19.18 -12.82
N ILE A 5 -23.80 -19.88 -13.84
CA ILE A 5 -23.68 -19.47 -15.26
C ILE A 5 -24.69 -18.39 -15.61
N ALA A 6 -25.93 -18.51 -15.13
CA ALA A 6 -27.04 -17.64 -15.55
C ALA A 6 -27.24 -16.39 -14.68
N ARG A 7 -26.41 -16.12 -13.66
CA ARG A 7 -26.66 -14.98 -12.75
C ARG A 7 -25.39 -14.22 -12.32
N ALA A 8 -24.38 -14.90 -11.78
CA ALA A 8 -23.34 -14.25 -10.98
C ALA A 8 -22.05 -13.93 -11.73
N LEU A 9 -21.72 -14.72 -12.77
CA LEU A 9 -20.45 -14.61 -13.47
C LEU A 9 -20.60 -13.91 -14.83
N PRO A 10 -19.61 -13.10 -15.27
CA PRO A 10 -19.59 -12.51 -16.59
C PRO A 10 -19.19 -13.54 -17.67
N ASP A 11 -19.69 -13.38 -18.90
CA ASP A 11 -19.17 -14.08 -20.07
C ASP A 11 -17.82 -13.47 -20.50
N ALA A 12 -16.85 -14.32 -20.85
CA ALA A 12 -15.50 -13.84 -21.22
C ALA A 12 -15.50 -12.98 -22.49
N ARG A 13 -16.50 -13.15 -23.37
CA ARG A 13 -16.63 -12.48 -24.67
C ARG A 13 -17.10 -11.04 -24.55
N ASP A 14 -18.18 -10.79 -23.80
CA ASP A 14 -18.77 -9.44 -23.66
C ASP A 14 -18.62 -8.83 -22.26
N GLY A 15 -18.07 -9.57 -21.29
CA GLY A 15 -17.84 -9.06 -19.92
C GLY A 15 -19.11 -8.80 -19.12
N LEU A 16 -20.27 -9.26 -19.58
CA LEU A 16 -21.56 -8.97 -18.99
C LEU A 16 -22.16 -10.16 -18.24
N LYS A 17 -22.84 -9.87 -17.16
CA LYS A 17 -23.78 -10.79 -16.53
C LYS A 17 -25.10 -10.77 -17.31
N PRO A 18 -25.94 -11.81 -17.22
CA PRO A 18 -27.22 -11.84 -17.95
C PRO A 18 -28.10 -10.62 -17.70
N VAL A 19 -28.22 -10.14 -16.47
CA VAL A 19 -29.04 -8.95 -16.16
C VAL A 19 -28.53 -7.71 -16.86
N HIS A 20 -27.21 -7.46 -16.92
CA HIS A 20 -26.62 -6.31 -17.60
C HIS A 20 -26.85 -6.40 -19.10
N ARG A 21 -26.65 -7.57 -19.70
CA ARG A 21 -26.89 -7.81 -21.14
C ARG A 21 -28.35 -7.54 -21.51
N ARG A 22 -29.31 -8.01 -20.69
CA ARG A 22 -30.74 -7.79 -20.88
C ARG A 22 -31.14 -6.32 -20.78
N ILE A 23 -30.53 -5.57 -19.84
CA ILE A 23 -30.76 -4.13 -19.69
C ILE A 23 -30.29 -3.39 -20.96
N LEU A 24 -29.04 -3.64 -21.40
CA LEU A 24 -28.50 -2.96 -22.59
C LEU A 24 -29.27 -3.34 -23.85
N TYR A 25 -29.66 -4.60 -24.00
CA TYR A 25 -30.46 -5.08 -25.12
C TYR A 25 -31.85 -4.47 -25.12
N ALA A 26 -32.58 -4.43 -24.02
CA ALA A 26 -33.90 -3.80 -23.94
C ALA A 26 -33.85 -2.29 -24.25
N MET A 27 -32.81 -1.58 -23.78
CA MET A 27 -32.60 -0.18 -24.09
C MET A 27 -32.32 0.03 -25.59
N HIS A 28 -31.58 -0.87 -26.22
CA HIS A 28 -31.30 -0.84 -27.66
C HIS A 28 -32.55 -1.11 -28.47
N GLU A 29 -33.33 -2.16 -28.15
CA GLU A 29 -34.55 -2.54 -28.82
C GLU A 29 -35.61 -1.41 -28.77
N SER A 30 -35.73 -0.74 -27.62
CA SER A 30 -36.60 0.42 -27.43
C SER A 30 -36.04 1.72 -28.02
N ASN A 31 -34.92 1.68 -28.78
CA ASN A 31 -34.23 2.82 -29.38
C ASN A 31 -33.88 3.93 -28.36
N ASN A 32 -33.56 3.53 -27.11
CA ASN A 32 -33.14 4.42 -26.05
C ASN A 32 -31.62 4.61 -26.08
N VAL A 33 -31.14 5.28 -27.13
CA VAL A 33 -29.71 5.43 -27.44
C VAL A 33 -29.22 6.84 -27.08
N HIS A 34 -27.88 7.03 -27.04
CA HIS A 34 -27.20 8.24 -26.55
C HIS A 34 -27.64 9.58 -27.22
N ASN A 35 -28.10 9.54 -28.45
CA ASN A 35 -28.55 10.71 -29.20
C ASN A 35 -30.09 10.92 -29.18
N ARG A 36 -30.80 10.21 -28.30
CA ARG A 36 -32.23 10.32 -28.07
C ARG A 36 -32.50 10.95 -26.70
N PRO A 37 -33.71 11.51 -26.49
CA PRO A 37 -34.14 11.99 -25.18
C PRO A 37 -34.06 10.89 -24.12
N TYR A 38 -33.83 11.29 -22.86
CA TYR A 38 -33.90 10.38 -21.71
C TYR A 38 -35.31 9.80 -21.56
N VAL A 39 -35.38 8.57 -21.05
CA VAL A 39 -36.66 7.92 -20.69
C VAL A 39 -36.64 7.56 -19.21
N LYS A 40 -37.79 7.48 -18.56
CA LYS A 40 -37.92 7.06 -17.18
C LYS A 40 -37.31 5.67 -17.00
N CYS A 41 -36.47 5.48 -15.94
CA CYS A 41 -35.89 4.19 -15.60
C CYS A 41 -37.00 3.13 -15.37
N ALA A 42 -38.15 3.53 -14.86
CA ALA A 42 -39.35 2.69 -14.70
C ALA A 42 -39.75 1.95 -15.99
N ARG A 43 -39.65 2.64 -17.16
CA ARG A 43 -39.94 2.01 -18.43
C ARG A 43 -38.92 0.91 -18.78
N VAL A 44 -37.63 1.20 -18.62
CA VAL A 44 -36.58 0.23 -18.93
C VAL A 44 -36.70 -0.99 -18.00
N VAL A 45 -36.91 -0.75 -16.69
CA VAL A 45 -37.10 -1.82 -15.69
C VAL A 45 -38.31 -2.67 -16.07
N GLY A 46 -39.44 -2.05 -16.43
CA GLY A 46 -40.66 -2.76 -16.83
C GLY A 46 -40.47 -3.61 -18.11
N GLU A 47 -39.77 -3.08 -19.11
CA GLU A 47 -39.47 -3.83 -20.35
C GLU A 47 -38.54 -5.05 -20.06
N VAL A 48 -37.52 -4.85 -19.25
CA VAL A 48 -36.59 -5.95 -18.87
C VAL A 48 -37.32 -7.06 -18.10
N LEU A 49 -38.15 -6.68 -17.14
CA LEU A 49 -38.92 -7.63 -16.33
C LEU A 49 -39.95 -8.40 -17.17
N GLY A 50 -40.71 -7.65 -17.99
CA GLY A 50 -41.80 -8.21 -18.78
C GLY A 50 -41.32 -9.12 -19.89
N LYS A 51 -40.17 -8.83 -20.50
CA LYS A 51 -39.68 -9.53 -21.68
C LYS A 51 -38.56 -10.54 -21.39
N PHE A 52 -37.64 -10.24 -20.50
CA PHE A 52 -36.37 -10.99 -20.44
C PHE A 52 -35.95 -11.50 -19.07
N HIS A 53 -36.30 -10.82 -17.95
CA HIS A 53 -35.73 -11.14 -16.64
C HIS A 53 -36.81 -11.28 -15.56
N PRO A 54 -37.38 -12.51 -15.33
CA PRO A 54 -38.50 -12.73 -14.42
C PRO A 54 -38.06 -12.78 -12.94
N HIS A 55 -37.48 -11.65 -12.46
CA HIS A 55 -37.02 -11.46 -11.08
C HIS A 55 -37.49 -10.10 -10.53
N GLY A 56 -37.20 -9.77 -9.27
CA GLY A 56 -37.64 -8.52 -8.64
C GLY A 56 -37.16 -7.26 -9.33
N ASP A 57 -37.97 -6.24 -9.40
CA ASP A 57 -37.72 -4.93 -10.02
C ASP A 57 -36.51 -4.21 -9.39
N ALA A 58 -36.37 -4.28 -8.05
CA ALA A 58 -35.24 -3.71 -7.34
C ALA A 58 -33.89 -4.25 -7.87
N SER A 59 -33.81 -5.55 -8.16
CA SER A 59 -32.56 -6.17 -8.65
C SER A 59 -32.16 -5.67 -10.04
N VAL A 60 -33.14 -5.40 -10.90
CA VAL A 60 -32.93 -4.84 -12.25
C VAL A 60 -32.54 -3.37 -12.14
N TYR A 61 -33.25 -2.62 -11.29
CA TYR A 61 -32.95 -1.20 -11.11
C TYR A 61 -31.56 -0.99 -10.49
N ASP A 62 -31.20 -1.73 -9.46
CA ASP A 62 -29.85 -1.66 -8.83
C ASP A 62 -28.74 -1.97 -9.84
N ALA A 63 -28.98 -2.96 -10.74
CA ALA A 63 -28.02 -3.25 -11.81
C ALA A 63 -27.91 -2.09 -12.80
N LEU A 64 -29.04 -1.49 -13.22
CA LEU A 64 -29.07 -0.32 -14.10
C LEU A 64 -28.37 0.87 -13.47
N VAL A 65 -28.63 1.15 -12.18
CA VAL A 65 -27.98 2.25 -11.43
C VAL A 65 -26.47 2.08 -11.44
N ARG A 66 -25.98 0.87 -11.16
CA ARG A 66 -24.52 0.61 -11.16
C ARG A 66 -23.85 0.84 -12.51
N LEU A 67 -24.57 0.56 -13.61
CA LEU A 67 -24.06 0.82 -14.97
C LEU A 67 -23.95 2.32 -15.30
N ALA A 68 -24.58 3.21 -14.51
CA ALA A 68 -24.55 4.65 -14.67
C ALA A 68 -23.59 5.37 -13.70
N GLN A 69 -23.09 4.68 -12.66
CA GLN A 69 -22.26 5.29 -11.62
C GLN A 69 -20.79 5.36 -12.07
N ASP A 70 -20.22 6.55 -12.15
CA ASP A 70 -18.85 6.81 -12.58
C ASP A 70 -17.78 6.42 -11.56
N TRP A 71 -18.14 6.25 -10.29
CA TRP A 71 -17.25 5.69 -9.26
C TRP A 71 -17.27 4.15 -9.17
N ASN A 72 -18.21 3.47 -9.86
CA ASN A 72 -18.29 2.02 -9.99
C ASN A 72 -17.77 1.49 -11.31
N MET A 73 -18.04 2.23 -12.39
CA MET A 73 -17.69 1.86 -13.77
C MET A 73 -16.60 2.79 -14.28
N ARG A 74 -15.49 2.24 -14.76
CA ARG A 74 -14.43 3.06 -15.37
C ARG A 74 -14.95 3.77 -16.65
N TYR A 75 -15.83 3.10 -17.37
CA TYR A 75 -16.56 3.64 -18.52
C TYR A 75 -18.04 3.29 -18.37
N PRO A 76 -18.87 4.20 -17.82
CA PRO A 76 -20.30 3.97 -17.66
C PRO A 76 -20.97 3.57 -18.96
N LEU A 77 -21.88 2.58 -18.90
CA LEU A 77 -22.63 2.10 -20.07
C LEU A 77 -24.01 2.75 -20.18
N VAL A 78 -24.50 3.34 -19.10
CA VAL A 78 -25.77 4.06 -19.01
C VAL A 78 -25.51 5.52 -18.67
N ASP A 79 -26.16 6.42 -19.36
CA ASP A 79 -26.20 7.86 -19.08
C ASP A 79 -27.46 8.14 -18.24
N GLY A 80 -27.25 8.50 -16.97
CA GLY A 80 -28.31 8.73 -16.00
C GLY A 80 -28.60 10.21 -15.78
N GLN A 81 -29.89 10.56 -15.65
CA GLN A 81 -30.35 11.88 -15.27
C GLN A 81 -31.17 11.81 -13.99
N GLY A 82 -30.76 12.59 -12.99
CA GLY A 82 -31.36 12.59 -11.65
C GLY A 82 -30.38 12.07 -10.59
N ASN A 83 -30.91 11.61 -9.46
CA ASN A 83 -30.09 11.07 -8.36
C ASN A 83 -29.87 9.57 -8.55
N PHE A 84 -28.65 9.18 -8.92
CA PHE A 84 -28.17 7.79 -9.04
C PHE A 84 -27.32 7.35 -7.84
N GLY A 85 -27.43 8.06 -6.69
CA GLY A 85 -26.62 7.82 -5.50
C GLY A 85 -25.34 8.65 -5.48
N SER A 86 -24.51 8.42 -4.47
CA SER A 86 -23.20 9.05 -4.33
C SER A 86 -22.14 8.03 -3.92
N ILE A 87 -20.87 8.38 -4.09
CA ILE A 87 -19.73 7.60 -3.58
C ILE A 87 -19.75 7.51 -2.04
N GLU A 88 -20.39 8.48 -1.37
CA GLU A 88 -20.54 8.55 0.08
C GLU A 88 -21.57 7.56 0.62
N GLY A 89 -22.29 6.86 -0.28
CA GLY A 89 -23.22 5.80 0.07
C GLY A 89 -24.68 6.20 0.08
N ASP A 90 -25.03 7.41 -0.40
CA ASP A 90 -26.43 7.79 -0.58
C ASP A 90 -27.10 6.86 -1.60
N PRO A 91 -28.32 6.39 -1.33
CA PRO A 91 -29.04 5.54 -2.27
C PRO A 91 -29.53 6.34 -3.48
N ALA A 92 -29.67 5.66 -4.62
CA ALA A 92 -30.33 6.24 -5.76
C ALA A 92 -31.82 6.53 -5.46
N ALA A 93 -32.36 7.59 -6.07
CA ALA A 93 -33.79 7.87 -6.00
C ALA A 93 -34.59 6.73 -6.66
N ALA A 94 -35.84 6.55 -6.26
CA ALA A 94 -36.70 5.52 -6.85
C ALA A 94 -36.80 5.66 -8.38
N TYR A 95 -36.85 4.55 -9.10
CA TYR A 95 -36.81 4.47 -10.58
C TYR A 95 -37.92 5.28 -11.30
N ARG A 96 -38.99 5.69 -10.61
CA ARG A 96 -40.03 6.59 -11.15
C ARG A 96 -39.57 8.04 -11.29
N TYR A 97 -38.51 8.44 -10.56
CA TYR A 97 -37.97 9.80 -10.60
C TYR A 97 -36.75 9.93 -11.53
N THR A 98 -35.94 8.88 -11.63
CA THR A 98 -34.72 8.86 -12.44
C THR A 98 -35.03 8.58 -13.91
N GLU A 99 -34.16 9.08 -14.79
CA GLU A 99 -34.22 8.88 -16.23
C GLU A 99 -32.86 8.34 -16.73
N CYS A 100 -32.89 7.61 -17.83
CA CYS A 100 -31.68 7.03 -18.39
C CYS A 100 -31.73 6.91 -19.93
N ARG A 101 -30.57 6.75 -20.53
CA ARG A 101 -30.35 6.35 -21.92
C ARG A 101 -28.99 5.63 -22.02
N LEU A 102 -28.72 4.93 -23.13
CA LEU A 102 -27.41 4.33 -23.35
C LEU A 102 -26.32 5.41 -23.48
N GLN A 103 -25.16 5.16 -22.91
CA GLN A 103 -23.95 5.93 -23.19
C GLN A 103 -23.42 5.67 -24.61
N LYS A 104 -22.64 6.62 -25.16
CA LYS A 104 -22.03 6.47 -26.47
C LYS A 104 -21.13 5.23 -26.57
N VAL A 105 -20.37 4.91 -25.53
CA VAL A 105 -19.50 3.74 -25.47
C VAL A 105 -20.30 2.43 -25.51
N ALA A 106 -21.49 2.38 -24.92
CA ALA A 106 -22.36 1.20 -24.95
C ALA A 106 -22.88 0.88 -26.37
N ALA A 107 -23.00 1.89 -27.24
CA ALA A 107 -23.38 1.66 -28.62
C ALA A 107 -22.39 0.74 -29.37
N SER A 108 -21.11 0.81 -29.06
CA SER A 108 -20.08 -0.07 -29.64
C SER A 108 -20.22 -1.54 -29.22
N MET A 109 -20.94 -1.81 -28.12
CA MET A 109 -21.24 -3.18 -27.69
C MET A 109 -22.43 -3.80 -28.40
N LEU A 110 -23.32 -2.98 -28.94
CA LEU A 110 -24.59 -3.37 -29.58
C LEU A 110 -24.55 -3.21 -31.09
N GLN A 111 -23.45 -2.68 -31.63
CA GLN A 111 -23.26 -2.48 -33.06
C GLN A 111 -23.36 -3.82 -33.81
N ASP A 112 -24.03 -3.83 -34.94
CA ASP A 112 -24.21 -4.98 -35.83
C ASP A 112 -25.04 -6.15 -35.23
N LEU A 113 -25.81 -5.92 -34.16
CA LEU A 113 -26.67 -6.94 -33.54
C LEU A 113 -27.76 -7.45 -34.51
N ASP A 114 -28.22 -6.60 -35.42
CA ASP A 114 -29.19 -6.86 -36.48
C ASP A 114 -28.63 -7.66 -37.67
N LYS A 115 -27.30 -7.97 -37.67
CA LYS A 115 -26.61 -8.59 -38.80
C LYS A 115 -26.22 -10.04 -38.56
N ASP A 116 -27.01 -10.79 -37.78
CA ASP A 116 -26.82 -12.21 -37.51
C ASP A 116 -25.41 -12.54 -36.96
N THR A 117 -24.86 -11.59 -36.17
CA THR A 117 -23.50 -11.70 -35.62
C THR A 117 -23.38 -12.61 -34.42
N VAL A 118 -24.46 -12.76 -33.66
CA VAL A 118 -24.55 -13.58 -32.44
C VAL A 118 -25.82 -14.45 -32.47
N ASP A 119 -25.84 -15.47 -31.61
CA ASP A 119 -26.99 -16.36 -31.53
C ASP A 119 -28.05 -15.79 -30.58
N PHE A 120 -29.33 -15.97 -30.96
CA PHE A 120 -30.49 -15.62 -30.16
C PHE A 120 -31.17 -16.88 -29.63
N VAL A 121 -31.61 -16.81 -28.40
CA VAL A 121 -32.38 -17.87 -27.74
C VAL A 121 -33.76 -17.34 -27.34
N PRO A 122 -34.77 -18.21 -27.23
CA PRO A 122 -36.04 -17.77 -26.66
C PRO A 122 -35.87 -17.29 -25.24
N ASN A 123 -36.69 -16.32 -24.84
CA ASN A 123 -36.78 -15.84 -23.46
C ASN A 123 -37.46 -16.89 -22.55
N PHE A 124 -37.76 -16.52 -21.31
CA PHE A 124 -38.34 -17.44 -20.30
C PHE A 124 -39.76 -17.92 -20.63
N ASP A 125 -40.54 -17.28 -21.52
CA ASP A 125 -41.92 -17.64 -21.91
C ASP A 125 -42.05 -17.95 -23.40
N ASP A 126 -40.95 -18.11 -24.14
CA ASP A 126 -40.82 -18.42 -25.56
C ASP A 126 -41.49 -17.40 -26.52
N LYS A 127 -41.86 -16.19 -26.04
CA LYS A 127 -42.50 -15.18 -26.87
C LYS A 127 -41.54 -14.20 -27.54
N GLU A 128 -40.41 -13.94 -26.89
CA GLU A 128 -39.39 -13.02 -27.35
C GLU A 128 -38.04 -13.75 -27.50
N LYS A 129 -37.10 -13.14 -28.17
CA LYS A 129 -35.74 -13.67 -28.30
C LYS A 129 -34.75 -12.70 -27.67
N GLU A 130 -33.78 -13.27 -26.99
CA GLU A 130 -32.64 -12.50 -26.39
C GLU A 130 -31.29 -13.00 -26.92
N PRO A 131 -30.28 -12.11 -27.07
CA PRO A 131 -28.97 -12.52 -27.52
C PRO A 131 -28.23 -13.27 -26.40
N THR A 132 -27.57 -14.36 -26.77
CA THR A 132 -26.74 -15.14 -25.81
C THR A 132 -25.51 -14.37 -25.34
N VAL A 133 -24.98 -13.48 -26.18
CA VAL A 133 -23.83 -12.61 -25.98
C VAL A 133 -23.99 -11.38 -26.88
N LEU A 134 -23.43 -10.24 -26.52
CA LEU A 134 -23.41 -9.05 -27.41
C LEU A 134 -22.24 -9.10 -28.38
N PRO A 135 -22.39 -8.54 -29.62
CA PRO A 135 -21.31 -8.48 -30.62
C PRO A 135 -20.29 -7.40 -30.27
N THR A 136 -19.90 -7.26 -29.03
CA THR A 136 -19.16 -6.13 -28.47
C THR A 136 -17.87 -5.82 -29.22
N LEU A 137 -17.68 -4.57 -29.58
CA LEU A 137 -16.38 -4.03 -30.00
C LEU A 137 -15.53 -3.59 -28.80
N LEU A 138 -16.18 -3.23 -27.68
CA LEU A 138 -15.51 -2.87 -26.43
C LEU A 138 -15.03 -4.14 -25.70
N PRO A 139 -13.76 -4.27 -25.30
CA PRO A 139 -13.28 -5.37 -24.46
C PRO A 139 -13.72 -5.19 -22.99
N ASN A 140 -15.04 -5.18 -22.78
CA ASN A 140 -15.69 -4.75 -21.55
C ASN A 140 -15.30 -5.56 -20.31
N LEU A 141 -14.94 -6.85 -20.45
CA LEU A 141 -14.49 -7.68 -19.34
C LEU A 141 -13.28 -7.05 -18.61
N LEU A 142 -12.33 -6.51 -19.36
CA LEU A 142 -11.13 -5.87 -18.80
C LEU A 142 -11.35 -4.38 -18.54
N VAL A 143 -12.04 -3.68 -19.44
CA VAL A 143 -12.19 -2.22 -19.37
C VAL A 143 -13.03 -1.81 -18.15
N ASN A 144 -14.16 -2.44 -17.90
CA ASN A 144 -15.00 -2.17 -16.73
C ASN A 144 -14.82 -3.18 -15.59
N GLY A 145 -14.16 -4.31 -15.87
CA GLY A 145 -14.06 -5.38 -14.89
C GLY A 145 -15.41 -6.04 -14.57
N ALA A 146 -15.41 -6.90 -13.57
CA ALA A 146 -16.62 -7.52 -13.04
C ALA A 146 -16.41 -8.03 -11.62
N ALA A 147 -17.37 -7.82 -10.73
CA ALA A 147 -17.39 -8.40 -9.39
C ALA A 147 -18.66 -9.23 -9.19
N GLY A 148 -18.56 -10.41 -8.59
CA GLY A 148 -19.71 -11.27 -8.34
C GLY A 148 -19.40 -12.45 -7.44
N ILE A 149 -20.39 -12.83 -6.63
CA ILE A 149 -20.32 -13.97 -5.71
C ILE A 149 -21.29 -15.03 -6.20
N ALA A 150 -20.76 -16.21 -6.49
CA ALA A 150 -21.52 -17.39 -6.85
C ALA A 150 -21.41 -18.49 -5.78
N VAL A 151 -22.06 -19.61 -5.95
CA VAL A 151 -21.95 -20.73 -5.01
C VAL A 151 -20.59 -21.41 -5.18
N GLY A 152 -19.75 -21.34 -4.15
CA GLY A 152 -18.42 -21.97 -4.14
C GLY A 152 -17.34 -21.26 -4.97
N MET A 153 -17.65 -20.12 -5.58
CA MET A 153 -16.66 -19.31 -6.34
C MET A 153 -17.05 -17.85 -6.41
N ALA A 154 -16.06 -16.97 -6.60
CA ALA A 154 -16.27 -15.55 -6.78
C ALA A 154 -15.43 -15.03 -7.95
N THR A 155 -15.88 -13.98 -8.58
CA THR A 155 -15.11 -13.20 -9.56
C THR A 155 -14.88 -11.79 -9.04
N ASN A 156 -13.70 -11.25 -9.27
CA ASN A 156 -13.34 -9.87 -8.94
C ASN A 156 -12.27 -9.39 -9.93
N ILE A 157 -12.72 -9.00 -11.11
CA ILE A 157 -11.88 -8.54 -12.22
C ILE A 157 -11.77 -7.03 -12.12
N PRO A 158 -10.56 -6.46 -11.96
CA PRO A 158 -10.40 -5.02 -11.87
C PRO A 158 -10.63 -4.33 -13.23
N PRO A 159 -11.08 -3.08 -13.23
CA PRO A 159 -11.18 -2.25 -14.44
C PRO A 159 -9.80 -1.82 -14.95
N HIS A 160 -9.72 -1.46 -16.25
CA HIS A 160 -8.50 -1.03 -16.92
C HIS A 160 -8.75 0.15 -17.85
N ASN A 161 -7.69 0.86 -18.20
CA ASN A 161 -7.75 1.93 -19.21
C ASN A 161 -8.04 1.34 -20.60
N ILE A 162 -9.03 1.93 -21.29
CA ILE A 162 -9.49 1.44 -22.61
C ILE A 162 -8.38 1.51 -23.66
N GLY A 163 -7.57 2.59 -23.68
CA GLY A 163 -6.48 2.76 -24.62
C GLY A 163 -5.42 1.66 -24.46
N GLU A 164 -5.03 1.40 -23.19
CA GLU A 164 -4.05 0.36 -22.86
C GLU A 164 -4.54 -1.04 -23.25
N VAL A 165 -5.81 -1.35 -22.96
CA VAL A 165 -6.40 -2.67 -23.32
C VAL A 165 -6.48 -2.84 -24.83
N LEU A 166 -6.85 -1.80 -25.56
CA LEU A 166 -6.89 -1.84 -27.03
C LEU A 166 -5.49 -1.97 -27.65
N ASP A 167 -4.48 -1.28 -27.09
CA ASP A 167 -3.10 -1.43 -27.51
C ASP A 167 -2.57 -2.85 -27.29
N GLY A 168 -2.90 -3.45 -26.14
CA GLY A 168 -2.59 -4.84 -25.85
C GLY A 168 -3.30 -5.82 -26.79
N ALA A 169 -4.58 -5.56 -27.10
CA ALA A 169 -5.36 -6.38 -28.03
C ALA A 169 -4.81 -6.29 -29.47
N LEU A 170 -4.47 -5.09 -29.94
CA LEU A 170 -3.85 -4.88 -31.25
C LEU A 170 -2.49 -5.56 -31.37
N ALA A 171 -1.66 -5.45 -30.33
CA ALA A 171 -0.37 -6.13 -30.29
C ALA A 171 -0.52 -7.66 -30.35
N LEU A 172 -1.48 -8.22 -29.60
CA LEU A 172 -1.77 -9.65 -29.59
C LEU A 172 -2.38 -10.15 -30.90
N LEU A 173 -3.22 -9.34 -31.57
CA LEU A 173 -3.77 -9.62 -32.90
C LEU A 173 -2.66 -9.74 -33.95
N GLY A 174 -1.65 -8.86 -33.88
CA GLY A 174 -0.48 -8.87 -34.75
C GLY A 174 0.49 -10.02 -34.45
N ASN A 175 0.69 -10.35 -33.18
CA ASN A 175 1.60 -11.41 -32.73
C ASN A 175 0.99 -12.24 -31.61
N GLN A 176 0.45 -13.39 -31.96
CA GLN A 176 -0.19 -14.32 -30.99
C GLN A 176 0.80 -15.00 -30.04
N ALA A 177 2.11 -14.91 -30.28
CA ALA A 177 3.14 -15.51 -29.41
C ALA A 177 3.50 -14.64 -28.18
N LEU A 178 2.95 -13.41 -28.06
CA LEU A 178 3.21 -12.53 -26.93
C LEU A 178 2.83 -13.21 -25.60
N THR A 179 3.72 -13.06 -24.62
CA THR A 179 3.52 -13.54 -23.23
C THR A 179 2.75 -12.52 -22.40
N ASN A 180 2.29 -12.91 -21.20
CA ASN A 180 1.71 -11.97 -20.26
C ASN A 180 2.70 -10.83 -19.90
N ALA A 181 3.99 -11.14 -19.76
CA ALA A 181 5.01 -10.14 -19.46
C ALA A 181 5.18 -9.10 -20.60
N ASP A 182 5.02 -9.52 -21.87
CA ASP A 182 5.04 -8.59 -22.99
C ASP A 182 3.79 -7.72 -23.04
N LEU A 183 2.63 -8.29 -22.72
CA LEU A 183 1.36 -7.56 -22.68
C LEU A 183 1.34 -6.50 -21.55
N MET A 184 2.07 -6.73 -20.45
CA MET A 184 2.23 -5.75 -19.37
C MET A 184 2.98 -4.47 -19.79
N LYS A 185 3.64 -4.46 -20.94
CA LYS A 185 4.23 -3.24 -21.51
C LYS A 185 3.15 -2.29 -22.05
N PHE A 186 2.02 -2.84 -22.49
CA PHE A 186 0.85 -2.10 -23.00
C PHE A 186 -0.19 -1.88 -21.89
N ILE A 187 -0.40 -2.87 -21.02
CA ILE A 187 -1.37 -2.86 -19.92
C ILE A 187 -0.60 -2.97 -18.60
N PRO A 188 -0.05 -1.87 -18.07
CA PRO A 188 0.84 -1.90 -16.89
C PRO A 188 0.13 -2.31 -15.60
N GLY A 189 -1.20 -2.15 -15.52
CA GLY A 189 -1.99 -2.50 -14.35
C GLY A 189 -3.45 -2.05 -14.44
N PRO A 190 -4.26 -2.37 -13.45
CA PRO A 190 -5.63 -1.87 -13.31
C PRO A 190 -5.70 -0.34 -13.32
N ASP A 191 -6.84 0.21 -13.74
CA ASP A 191 -7.15 1.64 -13.75
C ASP A 191 -8.54 1.85 -13.15
N PHE A 192 -8.58 2.27 -11.89
CA PHE A 192 -9.82 2.35 -11.12
C PHE A 192 -10.54 3.68 -11.33
N PRO A 193 -11.89 3.70 -11.36
CA PRO A 193 -12.67 4.92 -11.54
C PRO A 193 -12.49 5.96 -10.43
N THR A 194 -12.17 5.52 -9.21
CA THR A 194 -11.90 6.39 -8.06
C THR A 194 -10.44 6.83 -7.96
N ALA A 195 -9.65 6.61 -9.03
CA ALA A 195 -8.22 6.92 -9.10
C ALA A 195 -7.39 6.22 -8.00
N GLY A 196 -6.75 6.96 -7.13
CA GLY A 196 -5.89 6.41 -6.06
C GLY A 196 -4.55 5.88 -6.56
N LEU A 197 -3.84 5.21 -5.66
CA LEU A 197 -2.50 4.67 -5.89
C LEU A 197 -2.50 3.15 -5.83
N ILE A 198 -1.84 2.49 -6.77
CA ILE A 198 -1.47 1.07 -6.66
C ILE A 198 -0.06 1.01 -6.09
N TYR A 199 0.12 0.28 -5.00
CA TYR A 199 1.37 0.20 -4.26
C TYR A 199 2.09 -1.13 -4.54
N GLY A 200 3.12 -1.07 -5.39
CA GLY A 200 3.89 -2.23 -5.85
C GLY A 200 3.30 -2.95 -7.07
N ARG A 201 4.15 -3.60 -7.87
CA ARG A 201 3.78 -4.31 -9.11
C ARG A 201 3.65 -5.83 -8.97
N ALA A 202 4.09 -6.40 -7.83
CA ALA A 202 4.14 -7.86 -7.66
C ALA A 202 2.75 -8.51 -7.76
N GLY A 203 1.75 -7.89 -7.09
CA GLY A 203 0.36 -8.36 -7.13
C GLY A 203 -0.28 -8.28 -8.51
N ILE A 204 0.05 -7.24 -9.30
CA ILE A 204 -0.41 -7.10 -10.70
C ILE A 204 0.16 -8.22 -11.55
N ARG A 205 1.49 -8.46 -11.47
CA ARG A 205 2.15 -9.53 -12.23
C ARG A 205 1.55 -10.88 -11.92
N GLN A 206 1.38 -11.21 -10.63
CA GLN A 206 0.77 -12.46 -10.21
C GLN A 206 -0.67 -12.60 -10.75
N ALA A 207 -1.48 -11.53 -10.68
CA ALA A 207 -2.84 -11.53 -11.19
C ALA A 207 -2.91 -11.79 -12.70
N TYR A 208 -2.04 -11.17 -13.48
CA TYR A 208 -2.03 -11.29 -14.93
C TYR A 208 -1.47 -12.63 -15.41
N GLU A 209 -0.54 -13.23 -14.67
CA GLU A 209 0.02 -14.54 -14.99
C GLU A 209 -0.92 -15.69 -14.61
N THR A 210 -1.53 -15.62 -13.42
CA THR A 210 -2.28 -16.75 -12.85
C THR A 210 -3.79 -16.55 -12.80
N GLY A 211 -4.29 -15.36 -13.11
CA GLY A 211 -5.67 -14.95 -12.90
C GLY A 211 -6.04 -14.67 -11.44
N ARG A 212 -5.06 -14.74 -10.50
CA ARG A 212 -5.26 -14.43 -9.09
C ARG A 212 -4.10 -13.60 -8.55
N GLY A 213 -4.39 -12.57 -7.74
CA GLY A 213 -3.35 -11.74 -7.15
C GLY A 213 -3.92 -10.78 -6.12
N HIS A 214 -3.03 -10.15 -5.38
CA HIS A 214 -3.35 -9.15 -4.36
C HIS A 214 -2.75 -7.81 -4.74
N VAL A 215 -3.58 -6.85 -5.10
CA VAL A 215 -3.17 -5.49 -5.47
C VAL A 215 -3.47 -4.56 -4.29
N VAL A 216 -2.43 -3.92 -3.76
CA VAL A 216 -2.58 -2.96 -2.66
C VAL A 216 -2.96 -1.61 -3.23
N LEU A 217 -4.11 -1.08 -2.79
CA LEU A 217 -4.63 0.24 -3.15
C LEU A 217 -4.48 1.18 -1.97
N ARG A 218 -4.00 2.39 -2.22
CA ARG A 218 -3.92 3.48 -1.24
C ARG A 218 -4.69 4.69 -1.71
N ALA A 219 -5.22 5.43 -0.75
CA ALA A 219 -5.76 6.76 -0.95
C ALA A 219 -4.65 7.72 -1.43
N ARG A 220 -4.99 8.71 -2.24
CA ARG A 220 -4.11 9.85 -2.51
C ARG A 220 -4.25 10.85 -1.39
N THR A 221 -3.13 11.24 -0.81
CA THR A 221 -3.08 12.16 0.33
C THR A 221 -2.07 13.27 0.09
N GLU A 222 -2.38 14.45 0.57
CA GLU A 222 -1.52 15.63 0.53
C GLU A 222 -1.39 16.24 1.93
N PHE A 223 -0.27 16.89 2.22
CA PHE A 223 -0.07 17.63 3.46
C PHE A 223 -0.32 19.12 3.19
N GLU A 224 -1.20 19.72 3.98
CA GLU A 224 -1.44 21.15 3.96
C GLU A 224 -1.04 21.79 5.29
N GLU A 225 -0.26 22.86 5.21
CA GLU A 225 0.14 23.64 6.39
C GLU A 225 -0.77 24.86 6.55
N PHE A 226 -1.31 25.04 7.74
CA PHE A 226 -2.11 26.22 8.11
C PHE A 226 -1.25 27.32 8.71
N LYS A 227 -1.73 28.57 8.60
CA LYS A 227 -1.06 29.79 9.15
C LYS A 227 -0.71 29.69 10.64
N ASN A 228 -1.27 28.72 11.36
CA ASN A 228 -1.05 28.49 12.79
C ASN A 228 0.07 27.47 13.09
N GLY A 229 0.82 27.01 12.09
CA GLY A 229 1.85 25.96 12.22
C GLY A 229 1.27 24.57 12.51
N ARG A 230 -0.02 24.33 12.20
CA ARG A 230 -0.67 23.00 12.21
C ARG A 230 -0.61 22.43 10.80
N THR A 231 -0.43 21.13 10.70
CA THR A 231 -0.49 20.38 9.45
C THR A 231 -1.79 19.58 9.41
N SER A 232 -2.40 19.48 8.24
CA SER A 232 -3.51 18.57 7.97
C SER A 232 -3.12 17.56 6.89
N ILE A 233 -3.66 16.37 7.02
CA ILE A 233 -3.65 15.36 5.97
C ILE A 233 -4.96 15.51 5.20
N VAL A 234 -4.87 15.81 3.91
CA VAL A 234 -6.02 15.93 3.01
C VAL A 234 -6.07 14.71 2.11
N VAL A 235 -7.21 13.98 2.15
CA VAL A 235 -7.45 12.84 1.27
C VAL A 235 -8.28 13.33 0.09
N THR A 236 -7.71 13.23 -1.12
CA THR A 236 -8.33 13.68 -2.38
C THR A 236 -8.92 12.53 -3.19
N GLU A 237 -8.42 11.30 -3.00
CA GLU A 237 -8.89 10.11 -3.69
C GLU A 237 -8.90 8.93 -2.71
N VAL A 238 -9.93 8.08 -2.77
CA VAL A 238 -10.05 6.87 -1.95
C VAL A 238 -9.86 5.60 -2.78
N PRO A 239 -9.44 4.49 -2.17
CA PRO A 239 -9.36 3.21 -2.85
C PRO A 239 -10.71 2.79 -3.43
N TYR A 240 -10.67 2.06 -4.55
CA TYR A 240 -11.87 1.57 -5.21
C TYR A 240 -12.76 0.73 -4.29
N GLN A 241 -14.08 0.95 -4.37
CA GLN A 241 -15.12 0.33 -3.53
C GLN A 241 -15.06 0.71 -2.04
N VAL A 242 -14.31 1.73 -1.67
CA VAL A 242 -14.29 2.27 -0.31
C VAL A 242 -15.28 3.44 -0.22
N ASN A 243 -16.13 3.41 0.81
CA ASN A 243 -17.05 4.49 1.12
C ASN A 243 -16.36 5.53 2.03
N PRO A 244 -16.26 6.80 1.59
CA PRO A 244 -15.57 7.86 2.35
C PRO A 244 -16.16 8.12 3.73
N ASN A 245 -17.50 8.12 3.87
CA ASN A 245 -18.15 8.34 5.15
C ASN A 245 -17.83 7.24 6.18
N ARG A 246 -17.79 5.97 5.74
CA ARG A 246 -17.36 4.87 6.61
C ARG A 246 -15.89 4.97 7.02
N VAL A 247 -15.02 5.57 6.17
CA VAL A 247 -13.64 5.85 6.57
C VAL A 247 -13.61 6.86 7.71
N ILE A 248 -14.39 7.95 7.62
CA ILE A 248 -14.48 8.97 8.66
C ILE A 248 -15.03 8.38 9.95
N GLU A 249 -16.15 7.65 9.91
CA GLU A 249 -16.75 6.99 11.06
C GLU A 249 -15.74 6.06 11.75
N ARG A 250 -15.09 5.20 10.98
CA ARG A 250 -14.08 4.28 11.51
C ARG A 250 -12.87 5.00 12.09
N LEU A 251 -12.45 6.09 11.46
CA LEU A 251 -11.37 6.92 11.96
C LEU A 251 -11.73 7.60 13.28
N ALA A 252 -12.94 8.16 13.38
CA ALA A 252 -13.43 8.75 14.62
C ALA A 252 -13.45 7.72 15.77
N GLU A 253 -13.90 6.49 15.50
CA GLU A 253 -13.83 5.38 16.47
C GLU A 253 -12.39 5.10 16.92
N GLN A 254 -11.43 5.00 15.98
CA GLN A 254 -10.01 4.72 16.30
C GLN A 254 -9.37 5.84 17.14
N VAL A 255 -9.72 7.10 16.86
CA VAL A 255 -9.27 8.26 17.65
C VAL A 255 -9.86 8.24 19.05
N HIS A 256 -11.17 7.93 19.19
CA HIS A 256 -11.84 7.82 20.49
C HIS A 256 -11.26 6.67 21.33
N GLU A 257 -10.95 5.54 20.71
CA GLU A 257 -10.32 4.38 21.34
C GLU A 257 -8.82 4.58 21.61
N LYS A 258 -8.26 5.75 21.27
CA LYS A 258 -6.82 6.07 21.38
C LYS A 258 -5.88 5.10 20.65
N LYS A 259 -6.34 4.48 19.59
CA LYS A 259 -5.55 3.64 18.71
C LYS A 259 -4.73 4.44 17.71
N ILE A 260 -5.26 5.59 17.29
CA ILE A 260 -4.57 6.58 16.49
C ILE A 260 -4.52 7.89 17.30
N GLU A 261 -3.32 8.30 17.64
CA GLU A 261 -3.06 9.55 18.34
C GLU A 261 -2.61 10.65 17.36
N GLY A 262 -2.56 11.89 17.82
CA GLY A 262 -2.06 13.01 17.00
C GLY A 262 -3.12 13.69 16.12
N ILE A 263 -4.37 13.23 16.10
CA ILE A 263 -5.48 13.85 15.37
C ILE A 263 -6.21 14.85 16.27
N SER A 264 -6.52 16.03 15.75
CA SER A 264 -7.25 17.09 16.42
C SER A 264 -8.71 17.20 15.97
N ASP A 265 -8.96 17.10 14.66
CA ASP A 265 -10.30 17.24 14.08
C ASP A 265 -10.43 16.47 12.75
N LEU A 266 -11.66 16.12 12.37
CA LEU A 266 -12.00 15.38 11.17
C LEU A 266 -13.17 16.07 10.46
N ARG A 267 -13.00 16.42 9.18
CA ARG A 267 -14.04 17.08 8.39
C ARG A 267 -14.16 16.47 7.00
N ASN A 268 -15.39 16.39 6.50
CA ASN A 268 -15.67 16.13 5.10
C ASN A 268 -16.00 17.44 4.41
N GLU A 269 -15.10 17.92 3.56
CA GLU A 269 -15.24 19.13 2.76
C GLU A 269 -15.48 18.79 1.27
N SER A 270 -15.86 17.53 0.98
CA SER A 270 -16.13 17.08 -0.39
C SER A 270 -17.25 17.90 -1.03
N SER A 271 -17.09 18.23 -2.30
CA SER A 271 -18.03 19.02 -3.09
C SER A 271 -18.16 18.45 -4.51
N ARG A 272 -18.85 19.19 -5.38
CA ARG A 272 -18.93 18.85 -6.82
C ARG A 272 -17.57 18.96 -7.53
N GLU A 273 -16.62 19.68 -6.96
CA GLU A 273 -15.28 19.85 -7.51
C GLU A 273 -14.37 18.65 -7.22
N GLY A 274 -14.73 17.83 -6.24
CA GLY A 274 -13.99 16.63 -5.89
C GLY A 274 -14.12 16.23 -4.42
N MET A 275 -13.50 15.11 -4.09
CA MET A 275 -13.38 14.60 -2.73
C MET A 275 -12.33 15.39 -1.97
N ARG A 276 -12.65 15.72 -0.71
CA ARG A 276 -11.76 16.41 0.21
C ARG A 276 -12.07 16.03 1.66
N LEU A 277 -11.38 15.01 2.17
CA LEU A 277 -11.46 14.64 3.58
C LEU A 277 -10.26 15.26 4.29
N VAL A 278 -10.52 16.13 5.27
CA VAL A 278 -9.49 16.87 6.00
C VAL A 278 -9.32 16.26 7.39
N ILE A 279 -8.09 15.86 7.70
CA ILE A 279 -7.67 15.29 8.98
C ILE A 279 -6.69 16.27 9.61
N GLU A 280 -7.14 17.09 10.56
CA GLU A 280 -6.29 18.05 11.24
C GLU A 280 -5.44 17.37 12.31
N LEU A 281 -4.14 17.68 12.32
CA LEU A 281 -3.20 17.12 13.29
C LEU A 281 -3.01 18.04 14.49
N LYS A 282 -2.60 17.47 15.64
CA LYS A 282 -2.10 18.22 16.78
C LYS A 282 -0.73 18.80 16.45
N ARG A 283 -0.31 19.84 17.19
CA ARG A 283 0.96 20.56 16.91
C ARG A 283 2.21 19.69 17.06
N ASP A 284 2.15 18.74 17.95
CA ASP A 284 3.21 17.80 18.34
C ASP A 284 3.19 16.49 17.54
N ALA A 285 2.22 16.33 16.65
CA ALA A 285 2.11 15.11 15.84
C ALA A 285 3.06 15.15 14.64
N VAL A 286 3.69 14.01 14.37
CA VAL A 286 4.51 13.80 13.16
C VAL A 286 3.60 13.33 12.02
N PRO A 287 3.40 14.17 10.96
CA PRO A 287 2.39 13.88 9.93
C PRO A 287 2.57 12.54 9.22
N THR A 288 3.80 12.13 8.93
CA THR A 288 4.11 10.87 8.26
C THR A 288 3.78 9.65 9.12
N VAL A 289 4.03 9.71 10.43
CA VAL A 289 3.70 8.65 11.38
C VAL A 289 2.19 8.47 11.48
N VAL A 290 1.45 9.58 11.63
CA VAL A 290 -0.03 9.52 11.66
C VAL A 290 -0.57 8.97 10.34
N LEU A 291 -0.05 9.39 9.18
CA LEU A 291 -0.45 8.87 7.88
C LEU A 291 -0.22 7.36 7.77
N ASN A 292 0.91 6.87 8.24
CA ASN A 292 1.22 5.43 8.23
C ASN A 292 0.26 4.64 9.14
N HIS A 293 -0.10 5.18 10.31
CA HIS A 293 -1.16 4.60 11.15
C HIS A 293 -2.52 4.58 10.45
N LEU A 294 -2.88 5.65 9.73
CA LEU A 294 -4.10 5.70 8.92
C LEU A 294 -4.13 4.59 7.86
N PHE A 295 -3.04 4.39 7.13
CA PHE A 295 -2.93 3.29 6.15
C PHE A 295 -2.97 1.91 6.79
N ALA A 296 -2.37 1.71 7.95
CA ALA A 296 -2.33 0.43 8.64
C ALA A 296 -3.65 0.04 9.31
N GLN A 297 -4.44 1.01 9.79
CA GLN A 297 -5.61 0.77 10.64
C GLN A 297 -6.95 1.14 10.02
N THR A 298 -6.98 1.78 8.85
CA THR A 298 -8.21 2.20 8.19
C THR A 298 -8.28 1.71 6.74
N SER A 299 -9.44 1.91 6.10
CA SER A 299 -9.64 1.57 4.69
C SER A 299 -9.00 2.58 3.71
N LEU A 300 -8.17 3.53 4.18
CA LEU A 300 -7.33 4.35 3.29
C LEU A 300 -6.26 3.53 2.58
N GLN A 301 -5.96 2.33 3.08
CA GLN A 301 -5.26 1.28 2.35
C GLN A 301 -6.08 0.00 2.39
N VAL A 302 -6.32 -0.59 1.22
CA VAL A 302 -7.03 -1.88 1.08
C VAL A 302 -6.30 -2.80 0.13
N THR A 303 -6.49 -4.09 0.31
CA THR A 303 -6.00 -5.09 -0.64
C THR A 303 -7.12 -5.54 -1.55
N PHE A 304 -7.02 -5.23 -2.84
CA PHE A 304 -7.93 -5.71 -3.86
C PHE A 304 -7.52 -7.12 -4.29
N GLY A 305 -8.33 -8.11 -3.90
CA GLY A 305 -8.10 -9.51 -4.29
C GLY A 305 -8.58 -9.75 -5.71
N VAL A 306 -7.66 -9.83 -6.68
CA VAL A 306 -7.99 -10.11 -8.08
C VAL A 306 -8.35 -11.57 -8.26
N ILE A 307 -9.49 -11.85 -8.89
CA ILE A 307 -9.94 -13.18 -9.32
C ILE A 307 -10.56 -13.03 -10.70
N MET A 308 -9.80 -13.36 -11.74
CA MET A 308 -10.22 -13.23 -13.14
C MET A 308 -11.05 -14.45 -13.60
N LEU A 309 -12.16 -14.70 -12.91
CA LEU A 309 -13.06 -15.81 -13.20
C LEU A 309 -14.18 -15.35 -14.15
N ALA A 310 -14.31 -15.98 -15.31
CA ALA A 310 -15.35 -15.71 -16.30
C ALA A 310 -15.92 -17.01 -16.89
N ILE A 311 -17.04 -16.90 -17.58
CA ILE A 311 -17.65 -18.03 -18.32
C ILE A 311 -17.00 -18.13 -19.69
N VAL A 312 -16.42 -19.28 -19.98
CA VAL A 312 -15.86 -19.66 -21.29
C VAL A 312 -16.56 -20.93 -21.75
N GLU A 313 -17.22 -20.89 -22.92
CA GLU A 313 -17.96 -22.05 -23.47
C GLU A 313 -18.92 -22.71 -22.45
N GLY A 314 -19.64 -21.88 -21.70
CA GLY A 314 -20.59 -22.34 -20.68
C GLY A 314 -19.96 -22.91 -19.40
N ARG A 315 -18.66 -22.76 -19.18
CA ARG A 315 -17.95 -23.24 -17.98
C ARG A 315 -17.18 -22.09 -17.30
N PRO A 316 -17.16 -22.02 -15.96
CA PRO A 316 -16.35 -21.04 -15.25
C PRO A 316 -14.86 -21.41 -15.37
N ARG A 317 -14.02 -20.45 -15.79
CA ARG A 317 -12.57 -20.57 -15.88
C ARG A 317 -11.89 -19.35 -15.29
N ILE A 318 -10.78 -19.55 -14.62
CA ILE A 318 -9.86 -18.47 -14.23
C ILE A 318 -8.97 -18.21 -15.43
N LEU A 319 -8.89 -16.95 -15.83
CA LEU A 319 -8.18 -16.51 -17.03
C LEU A 319 -6.93 -15.69 -16.63
N SER A 320 -5.83 -15.90 -17.33
CA SER A 320 -4.73 -14.94 -17.38
C SER A 320 -5.10 -13.72 -18.22
N LEU A 321 -4.31 -12.65 -18.16
CA LEU A 321 -4.53 -11.46 -19.01
C LEU A 321 -4.55 -11.83 -20.50
N ARG A 322 -3.59 -12.66 -20.93
CA ARG A 322 -3.49 -13.12 -22.32
C ARG A 322 -4.71 -13.92 -22.74
N GLU A 323 -5.19 -14.84 -21.91
CA GLU A 323 -6.39 -15.67 -22.22
C GLU A 323 -7.64 -14.79 -22.33
N ALA A 324 -7.81 -13.80 -21.44
CA ALA A 324 -8.94 -12.87 -21.51
C ALA A 324 -8.96 -12.10 -22.84
N LEU A 325 -7.80 -11.58 -23.29
CA LEU A 325 -7.67 -10.92 -24.58
C LEU A 325 -7.89 -11.86 -25.76
N LEU A 326 -7.40 -13.10 -25.70
CA LEU A 326 -7.61 -14.10 -26.74
C LEU A 326 -9.10 -14.45 -26.93
N HIS A 327 -9.84 -14.67 -25.83
CA HIS A 327 -11.28 -14.95 -25.92
C HIS A 327 -12.06 -13.76 -26.50
N TYR A 328 -11.66 -12.53 -26.16
CA TYR A 328 -12.22 -11.34 -26.77
C TYR A 328 -11.91 -11.26 -28.27
N LEU A 329 -10.65 -11.43 -28.70
CA LEU A 329 -10.25 -11.37 -30.10
C LEU A 329 -10.91 -12.49 -30.95
N GLU A 330 -11.03 -13.70 -30.40
CA GLU A 330 -11.72 -14.78 -31.07
C GLU A 330 -13.23 -14.48 -31.26
N HIS A 331 -13.85 -13.87 -30.23
CA HIS A 331 -15.23 -13.38 -30.38
C HIS A 331 -15.35 -12.32 -31.46
N ARG A 332 -14.42 -11.34 -31.50
CA ARG A 332 -14.41 -10.34 -32.57
C ARG A 332 -14.25 -10.97 -33.96
N ARG A 333 -13.38 -11.97 -34.09
CA ARG A 333 -13.19 -12.73 -35.33
C ARG A 333 -14.50 -13.36 -35.80
N GLN A 334 -15.23 -14.02 -34.89
CA GLN A 334 -16.54 -14.63 -35.20
C GLN A 334 -17.57 -13.59 -35.59
N VAL A 335 -17.66 -12.47 -34.88
CA VAL A 335 -18.60 -11.39 -35.16
C VAL A 335 -18.36 -10.78 -36.56
N VAL A 336 -17.12 -10.45 -36.89
CA VAL A 336 -16.76 -9.87 -38.20
C VAL A 336 -17.00 -10.87 -39.33
N THR A 337 -16.67 -12.14 -39.10
CA THR A 337 -16.95 -13.20 -40.11
C THR A 337 -18.46 -13.35 -40.37
N ARG A 338 -19.26 -13.46 -39.28
CA ARG A 338 -20.75 -13.61 -39.44
C ARG A 338 -21.37 -12.36 -40.07
N ARG A 339 -20.93 -11.18 -39.65
CA ARG A 339 -21.35 -9.90 -40.29
C ARG A 339 -21.02 -9.88 -41.78
N SER A 340 -19.79 -10.24 -42.12
CA SER A 340 -19.35 -10.26 -43.51
C SER A 340 -20.15 -11.26 -44.34
N LEU A 341 -20.48 -12.43 -43.83
CA LEU A 341 -21.35 -13.42 -44.44
C LEU A 341 -22.77 -12.90 -44.64
N PHE A 342 -23.31 -12.19 -43.63
CA PHE A 342 -24.65 -11.59 -43.71
C PHE A 342 -24.70 -10.50 -44.80
N LEU A 343 -23.75 -9.57 -44.77
CA LEU A 343 -23.65 -8.51 -45.78
C LEU A 343 -23.39 -9.07 -47.18
N LEU A 344 -22.60 -10.12 -47.29
CA LEU A 344 -22.36 -10.80 -48.59
C LEU A 344 -23.65 -11.42 -49.16
N ARG A 345 -24.45 -12.08 -48.27
CA ARG A 345 -25.78 -12.62 -48.67
C ARG A 345 -26.69 -11.50 -49.14
N GLN A 346 -26.77 -10.41 -48.43
CA GLN A 346 -27.57 -9.24 -48.80
C GLN A 346 -27.08 -8.59 -50.09
N ALA A 347 -25.76 -8.35 -50.23
CA ALA A 347 -25.18 -7.74 -51.44
C ALA A 347 -25.41 -8.61 -52.68
N ARG A 348 -25.26 -9.94 -52.55
CA ARG A 348 -25.53 -10.90 -53.63
C ARG A 348 -27.01 -10.89 -54.01
N ALA A 349 -27.93 -10.93 -53.06
CA ALA A 349 -29.35 -10.87 -53.32
C ALA A 349 -29.76 -9.53 -53.98
N ARG A 350 -29.20 -8.42 -53.49
CA ARG A 350 -29.43 -7.10 -54.06
C ARG A 350 -28.85 -6.98 -55.48
N ARG A 351 -27.62 -7.49 -55.72
CA ARG A 351 -26.99 -7.53 -57.06
C ARG A 351 -27.86 -8.28 -58.06
N GLU A 352 -28.44 -9.42 -57.66
CA GLU A 352 -29.31 -10.24 -58.49
C GLU A 352 -30.55 -9.41 -58.93
N ILE A 353 -31.19 -8.70 -57.99
CA ILE A 353 -32.33 -7.84 -58.27
C ILE A 353 -31.94 -6.71 -59.20
N VAL A 354 -30.84 -5.98 -58.91
CA VAL A 354 -30.35 -4.86 -59.71
C VAL A 354 -29.99 -5.29 -61.13
N GLU A 355 -29.38 -6.47 -61.30
CA GLU A 355 -29.11 -7.06 -62.60
C GLU A 355 -30.40 -7.28 -63.40
N GLY A 356 -31.42 -7.87 -62.78
CA GLY A 356 -32.72 -8.12 -63.38
C GLY A 356 -33.43 -6.80 -63.81
N LEU A 357 -33.41 -5.82 -62.91
CA LEU A 357 -33.97 -4.49 -63.19
C LEU A 357 -33.26 -3.76 -64.36
N GLY A 358 -31.90 -3.84 -64.39
CA GLY A 358 -31.12 -3.27 -65.48
C GLY A 358 -31.45 -3.89 -66.86
N LEU A 359 -31.50 -5.21 -66.91
CA LEU A 359 -31.86 -5.99 -68.05
C LEU A 359 -33.33 -5.70 -68.50
N ALA A 360 -34.25 -5.55 -67.56
CA ALA A 360 -35.65 -5.21 -67.88
C ALA A 360 -35.82 -3.84 -68.48
N ILE A 361 -35.05 -2.84 -67.94
CA ILE A 361 -35.08 -1.50 -68.50
C ILE A 361 -34.48 -1.47 -69.93
N ASP A 362 -33.42 -2.23 -70.17
CA ASP A 362 -32.86 -2.32 -71.56
C ASP A 362 -33.80 -2.96 -72.54
N GLN A 363 -34.85 -3.69 -72.14
CA GLN A 363 -35.84 -4.39 -72.93
C GLN A 363 -37.27 -3.98 -72.52
N ILE A 364 -37.45 -2.73 -72.08
CA ILE A 364 -38.69 -2.27 -71.44
C ILE A 364 -39.92 -2.50 -72.23
N ASP A 365 -39.90 -2.27 -73.55
CA ASP A 365 -41.10 -2.42 -74.45
C ASP A 365 -41.58 -3.89 -74.41
N ARG A 366 -40.63 -4.83 -74.42
CA ARG A 366 -40.96 -6.26 -74.40
C ARG A 366 -41.47 -6.68 -72.99
N ILE A 367 -40.87 -6.19 -71.92
CA ILE A 367 -41.36 -6.45 -70.58
C ILE A 367 -42.80 -5.89 -70.42
N ILE A 368 -43.08 -4.68 -70.86
CA ILE A 368 -44.42 -4.10 -70.83
C ILE A 368 -45.42 -4.94 -71.62
N ALA A 369 -45.00 -5.46 -72.77
CA ALA A 369 -45.88 -6.31 -73.57
C ALA A 369 -46.24 -7.63 -72.88
N ILE A 370 -45.27 -8.25 -72.24
CA ILE A 370 -45.43 -9.50 -71.41
C ILE A 370 -46.42 -9.21 -70.28
N ILE A 371 -46.21 -8.11 -69.55
CA ILE A 371 -47.01 -7.76 -68.35
C ILE A 371 -48.45 -7.49 -68.74
N ARG A 372 -48.67 -6.77 -69.89
CA ARG A 372 -49.99 -6.41 -70.42
C ARG A 372 -50.77 -7.63 -70.97
N ALA A 373 -50.07 -8.69 -71.44
CA ALA A 373 -50.68 -9.91 -71.96
C ALA A 373 -51.14 -10.84 -70.83
N ALA A 374 -50.66 -10.69 -69.60
CA ALA A 374 -51.03 -11.48 -68.47
C ALA A 374 -52.34 -11.01 -67.85
N ARG A 375 -53.10 -11.94 -67.25
CA ARG A 375 -54.41 -11.72 -66.59
C ARG A 375 -54.29 -11.23 -65.17
N ASP A 376 -53.25 -11.66 -64.47
CA ASP A 376 -52.95 -11.30 -63.09
C ASP A 376 -51.42 -11.23 -62.83
N PRO A 377 -50.96 -10.63 -61.69
CA PRO A 377 -49.57 -10.49 -61.39
C PRO A 377 -48.79 -11.81 -61.29
N ASN A 378 -49.43 -12.95 -60.91
CA ASN A 378 -48.77 -14.26 -60.80
C ASN A 378 -48.49 -14.80 -62.20
N GLU A 379 -49.47 -14.72 -63.13
CA GLU A 379 -49.28 -15.06 -64.54
C GLU A 379 -48.21 -14.20 -65.22
N ALA A 380 -48.17 -12.91 -64.92
CA ALA A 380 -47.12 -11.98 -65.39
C ALA A 380 -45.74 -12.43 -64.87
N ARG A 381 -45.63 -12.78 -63.63
CA ARG A 381 -44.38 -13.27 -63.03
C ARG A 381 -43.90 -14.57 -63.71
N ASP A 382 -44.78 -15.52 -63.88
CA ASP A 382 -44.51 -16.83 -64.51
C ASP A 382 -44.11 -16.68 -65.98
N HIS A 383 -44.68 -15.68 -66.73
CA HIS A 383 -44.24 -15.34 -68.07
C HIS A 383 -42.86 -14.68 -68.07
N LEU A 384 -42.57 -13.76 -67.14
CA LEU A 384 -41.27 -13.13 -67.03
C LEU A 384 -40.17 -14.19 -66.69
N MET A 385 -40.47 -15.11 -65.86
CA MET A 385 -39.52 -16.22 -65.49
C MET A 385 -39.24 -17.19 -66.69
N LYS A 386 -40.04 -17.16 -67.73
CA LYS A 386 -39.80 -17.93 -68.97
C LYS A 386 -39.15 -17.12 -70.04
N GLU A 387 -38.99 -15.82 -69.84
CA GLU A 387 -38.36 -14.94 -70.78
C GLU A 387 -36.82 -15.01 -70.69
N PRO A 388 -36.18 -15.26 -71.88
CA PRO A 388 -34.68 -15.37 -71.86
C PRO A 388 -34.07 -13.97 -71.68
N LEU A 389 -33.06 -13.90 -70.80
CA LEU A 389 -32.31 -12.71 -70.57
C LEU A 389 -31.45 -12.33 -71.76
N ARG A 390 -31.68 -11.13 -72.32
CA ARG A 390 -30.90 -10.60 -73.39
C ARG A 390 -30.14 -9.34 -72.96
N GLY A 391 -29.04 -9.00 -73.60
CA GLY A 391 -28.26 -7.79 -73.31
C GLY A 391 -27.41 -7.81 -72.10
N LEU A 392 -27.22 -8.99 -71.42
CA LEU A 392 -26.42 -9.15 -70.23
C LEU A 392 -24.98 -8.62 -70.41
N GLY A 393 -24.35 -8.92 -71.56
CA GLY A 393 -23.01 -8.45 -71.86
C GLY A 393 -22.89 -6.92 -71.99
N GLU A 394 -23.93 -6.25 -72.52
CA GLU A 394 -23.99 -4.80 -72.66
C GLU A 394 -24.21 -4.11 -71.30
N PHE A 395 -25.11 -4.66 -70.46
CA PHE A 395 -25.32 -4.19 -69.10
C PHE A 395 -24.05 -4.33 -68.26
N LEU A 396 -23.38 -5.47 -68.29
CA LEU A 396 -22.13 -5.71 -67.57
C LEU A 396 -20.99 -4.77 -68.06
N ARG A 397 -20.91 -4.48 -69.35
CA ARG A 397 -19.94 -3.55 -69.93
C ARG A 397 -20.17 -2.14 -69.42
N ARG A 398 -21.42 -1.69 -69.35
CA ARG A 398 -21.85 -0.40 -68.80
C ARG A 398 -21.55 -0.33 -67.30
N ALA A 399 -21.72 -1.44 -66.61
CA ALA A 399 -21.36 -1.58 -65.19
C ALA A 399 -19.84 -1.67 -64.97
N GLY A 400 -19.03 -1.57 -66.01
CA GLY A 400 -17.57 -1.54 -65.91
C GLY A 400 -16.90 -2.87 -65.56
N ARG A 401 -17.55 -4.01 -65.92
CA ARG A 401 -16.96 -5.37 -65.71
C ARG A 401 -15.97 -5.70 -66.83
N SER A 402 -14.97 -6.56 -66.45
CA SER A 402 -13.96 -6.96 -67.40
C SER A 402 -14.50 -7.83 -68.53
N GLU A 403 -13.96 -7.73 -69.77
CA GLU A 403 -14.36 -8.58 -70.88
C GLU A 403 -14.19 -10.07 -70.58
N ALA A 404 -13.23 -10.47 -69.73
CA ALA A 404 -13.07 -11.86 -69.31
C ALA A 404 -14.25 -12.36 -68.48
N GLU A 405 -14.75 -11.52 -67.55
CA GLU A 405 -15.92 -11.82 -66.72
C GLU A 405 -17.21 -11.81 -67.53
N ILE A 406 -17.37 -10.84 -68.47
CA ILE A 406 -18.47 -10.80 -69.40
C ILE A 406 -18.50 -12.07 -70.24
N ALA A 407 -17.38 -12.47 -70.80
CA ALA A 407 -17.24 -13.70 -71.57
C ALA A 407 -17.59 -14.96 -70.75
N GLN A 408 -17.18 -15.00 -69.52
CA GLN A 408 -17.49 -16.10 -68.59
C GLN A 408 -19.01 -16.20 -68.32
N ARG A 409 -19.66 -15.05 -68.01
CA ARG A 409 -21.10 -15.05 -67.66
C ARG A 409 -22.00 -15.18 -68.87
N THR A 410 -21.60 -14.80 -70.06
CA THR A 410 -22.36 -14.93 -71.33
C THR A 410 -22.14 -16.26 -72.01
N LYS A 411 -21.12 -17.08 -71.58
CA LYS A 411 -20.93 -18.48 -72.06
C LYS A 411 -21.92 -19.49 -71.51
N GLN A 412 -22.64 -19.17 -70.44
CA GLN A 412 -23.68 -20.02 -69.89
C GLN A 412 -24.92 -20.01 -70.82
N ALA A 413 -25.58 -21.18 -70.88
CA ALA A 413 -26.80 -21.32 -71.65
C ALA A 413 -27.85 -20.28 -71.27
N VAL A 414 -28.80 -20.03 -72.13
CA VAL A 414 -29.88 -19.04 -71.95
C VAL A 414 -30.35 -18.97 -70.48
N THR A 415 -30.08 -17.86 -69.81
CA THR A 415 -30.52 -17.61 -68.47
C THR A 415 -31.89 -16.93 -68.51
N PHE A 416 -32.73 -17.17 -67.50
CA PHE A 416 -34.08 -16.57 -67.38
C PHE A 416 -34.13 -15.71 -66.13
N PHE A 417 -35.16 -14.81 -66.06
CA PHE A 417 -35.39 -14.03 -64.82
C PHE A 417 -35.70 -15.00 -63.64
N THR A 418 -35.06 -14.75 -62.53
CA THR A 418 -35.40 -15.45 -61.29
C THR A 418 -36.68 -14.88 -60.68
N GLU A 419 -37.31 -15.63 -59.75
CA GLU A 419 -38.53 -15.16 -59.08
C GLU A 419 -38.34 -13.82 -58.36
N PRO A 420 -37.23 -13.57 -57.58
CA PRO A 420 -36.96 -12.24 -56.98
C PRO A 420 -36.83 -11.12 -58.05
N GLN A 421 -36.19 -11.39 -59.17
CA GLN A 421 -36.07 -10.44 -60.28
C GLN A 421 -37.43 -10.13 -60.88
N ALA A 422 -38.25 -11.14 -61.17
CA ALA A 422 -39.57 -10.98 -61.75
C ALA A 422 -40.49 -10.18 -60.79
N LYS A 423 -40.49 -10.44 -59.50
CA LYS A 423 -41.20 -9.67 -58.49
C LYS A 423 -40.76 -8.19 -58.47
N ALA A 424 -39.46 -7.94 -58.44
CA ALA A 424 -38.91 -6.58 -58.44
C ALA A 424 -39.27 -5.78 -59.74
N ILE A 425 -39.33 -6.47 -60.88
CA ILE A 425 -39.77 -5.88 -62.15
C ILE A 425 -41.26 -5.47 -62.09
N LEU A 426 -42.14 -6.32 -61.56
CA LEU A 426 -43.53 -6.04 -61.38
C LEU A 426 -43.83 -4.89 -60.40
N GLU A 427 -42.99 -4.74 -59.35
CA GLU A 427 -43.11 -3.67 -58.37
C GLU A 427 -42.42 -2.36 -58.81
N MET A 428 -41.80 -2.36 -60.02
CA MET A 428 -41.03 -1.20 -60.50
C MET A 428 -41.99 -0.04 -60.88
N ARG A 429 -41.70 1.15 -60.31
CA ARG A 429 -42.45 2.35 -60.57
C ARG A 429 -42.09 2.95 -61.96
N LEU A 430 -43.07 3.49 -62.72
CA LEU A 430 -42.86 4.10 -63.99
C LEU A 430 -41.82 5.23 -64.03
N GLN A 431 -41.59 5.92 -62.91
CA GLN A 431 -40.54 6.93 -62.75
C GLN A 431 -39.11 6.36 -62.92
N ARG A 432 -38.90 5.07 -62.72
CA ARG A 432 -37.59 4.40 -62.86
C ARG A 432 -37.24 3.95 -64.27
N LEU A 433 -38.14 4.27 -65.30
CA LEU A 433 -37.91 3.88 -66.67
C LEU A 433 -37.10 4.91 -67.50
N THR A 434 -36.53 5.94 -66.89
CA THR A 434 -35.73 6.96 -67.55
C THR A 434 -34.27 6.51 -67.76
N GLY A 435 -33.66 7.11 -68.83
CA GLY A 435 -32.24 6.79 -69.12
C GLY A 435 -31.29 7.06 -68.00
N LEU A 436 -31.54 8.07 -67.13
CA LEU A 436 -30.76 8.39 -65.95
C LEU A 436 -30.79 7.28 -64.89
N GLU A 437 -31.96 6.60 -64.80
CA GLU A 437 -32.08 5.48 -63.86
C GLU A 437 -31.31 4.22 -64.31
N ARG A 438 -31.14 4.05 -65.62
CA ARG A 438 -30.35 3.00 -66.24
C ARG A 438 -28.85 3.10 -65.78
N ASP A 439 -28.33 4.32 -65.79
CA ASP A 439 -26.95 4.60 -65.41
C ASP A 439 -26.75 4.41 -63.85
N LYS A 440 -27.74 4.83 -63.07
CA LYS A 440 -27.75 4.60 -61.63
C LYS A 440 -27.75 3.11 -61.25
N LEU A 441 -28.54 2.27 -61.95
CA LEU A 441 -28.53 0.82 -61.72
C LEU A 441 -27.20 0.18 -62.11
N ALA A 442 -26.55 0.66 -63.19
CA ALA A 442 -25.22 0.18 -63.53
C ALA A 442 -24.15 0.58 -62.51
N GLU A 443 -24.29 1.79 -61.92
CA GLU A 443 -23.40 2.24 -60.83
C GLU A 443 -23.64 1.45 -59.55
N GLU A 444 -24.92 1.29 -59.11
CA GLU A 444 -25.28 0.45 -57.97
C GLU A 444 -24.77 -0.99 -58.16
N TYR A 445 -24.87 -1.56 -59.34
CA TYR A 445 -24.34 -2.88 -59.65
C TYR A 445 -22.82 -2.92 -59.50
N ARG A 446 -22.08 -1.91 -59.90
CA ARG A 446 -20.64 -1.78 -59.76
C ARG A 446 -20.22 -1.74 -58.30
N GLU A 447 -20.89 -0.92 -57.50
CA GLU A 447 -20.68 -0.77 -56.06
C GLU A 447 -20.94 -2.09 -55.33
N LEU A 448 -22.04 -2.79 -55.67
CA LEU A 448 -22.38 -4.08 -55.12
C LEU A 448 -21.31 -5.14 -55.44
N CYS A 449 -20.83 -5.16 -56.69
CA CYS A 449 -19.74 -6.06 -57.04
C CYS A 449 -18.45 -5.79 -56.30
N ALA A 450 -18.08 -4.50 -56.16
CA ALA A 450 -16.87 -4.14 -55.36
C ALA A 450 -17.04 -4.55 -53.89
N THR A 451 -18.24 -4.34 -53.36
CA THR A 451 -18.59 -4.78 -51.98
C THR A 451 -18.48 -6.30 -51.83
N ILE A 452 -19.04 -7.06 -52.82
CA ILE A 452 -18.96 -8.53 -52.82
C ILE A 452 -17.50 -9.00 -52.89
N ASP A 453 -16.71 -8.46 -53.81
CA ASP A 453 -15.31 -8.80 -54.02
C ASP A 453 -14.50 -8.52 -52.75
N HIS A 454 -14.77 -7.37 -52.10
CA HIS A 454 -14.17 -7.03 -50.80
C HIS A 454 -14.54 -8.03 -49.70
N LEU A 455 -15.86 -8.31 -49.50
CA LEU A 455 -16.35 -9.21 -48.47
C LEU A 455 -15.84 -10.65 -48.70
N GLU A 456 -15.80 -11.13 -49.94
CA GLU A 456 -15.21 -12.42 -50.28
C GLU A 456 -13.72 -12.48 -49.98
N SER A 457 -13.00 -11.37 -50.24
CA SER A 457 -11.57 -11.29 -49.91
C SER A 457 -11.32 -11.31 -48.38
N VAL A 458 -12.16 -10.64 -47.60
CA VAL A 458 -12.10 -10.66 -46.13
C VAL A 458 -12.40 -12.07 -45.58
N LEU A 459 -13.34 -12.78 -46.18
CA LEU A 459 -13.73 -14.13 -45.73
C LEU A 459 -12.72 -15.20 -46.15
N SER A 460 -11.95 -15.00 -47.24
CA SER A 460 -10.98 -15.98 -47.74
C SER A 460 -9.56 -15.77 -47.22
N ASP A 461 -9.23 -14.58 -46.72
CA ASP A 461 -7.89 -14.21 -46.27
C ASP A 461 -7.92 -13.78 -44.79
N GLU A 462 -7.29 -14.59 -43.93
CA GLU A 462 -7.16 -14.29 -42.49
C GLU A 462 -6.41 -12.99 -42.22
N GLY A 463 -5.44 -12.59 -43.08
CA GLY A 463 -4.72 -11.33 -42.96
C GLY A 463 -5.66 -10.13 -43.09
N LYS A 464 -6.53 -10.14 -44.14
CA LYS A 464 -7.52 -9.11 -44.34
C LYS A 464 -8.59 -9.05 -43.23
N LEU A 465 -9.00 -10.19 -42.72
CA LEU A 465 -9.89 -10.26 -41.58
C LEU A 465 -9.27 -9.57 -40.34
N LYS A 466 -7.98 -9.81 -40.08
CA LYS A 466 -7.23 -9.12 -39.02
C LYS A 466 -7.09 -7.62 -39.27
N GLU A 467 -6.89 -7.20 -40.51
CA GLU A 467 -6.85 -5.76 -40.88
C GLU A 467 -8.19 -5.06 -40.56
N VAL A 468 -9.33 -5.69 -40.88
CA VAL A 468 -10.65 -5.15 -40.56
C VAL A 468 -10.83 -5.02 -39.05
N ILE A 469 -10.50 -6.06 -38.29
CA ILE A 469 -10.58 -6.01 -36.83
C ILE A 469 -9.66 -4.92 -36.27
N ALA A 470 -8.42 -4.82 -36.75
CA ALA A 470 -7.48 -3.78 -36.33
C ALA A 470 -7.98 -2.37 -36.64
N GLY A 471 -8.61 -2.18 -37.81
CA GLY A 471 -9.24 -0.90 -38.19
C GLY A 471 -10.31 -0.48 -37.19
N GLU A 472 -11.25 -1.38 -36.88
CA GLU A 472 -12.32 -1.13 -35.92
C GLU A 472 -11.81 -0.84 -34.50
N LEU A 473 -10.80 -1.58 -34.03
CA LEU A 473 -10.17 -1.33 -32.72
C LEU A 473 -9.46 0.03 -32.69
N ASN A 474 -8.80 0.44 -33.76
CA ASN A 474 -8.16 1.75 -33.86
C ASN A 474 -9.19 2.89 -33.87
N GLU A 475 -10.34 2.72 -34.55
CA GLU A 475 -11.43 3.70 -34.52
C GLU A 475 -11.99 3.84 -33.10
N LEU A 476 -12.25 2.74 -32.40
CA LEU A 476 -12.71 2.75 -31.03
C LEU A 476 -11.69 3.45 -30.10
N ARG A 477 -10.40 3.14 -30.30
CA ARG A 477 -9.30 3.77 -29.59
C ARG A 477 -9.27 5.28 -29.79
N ALA A 478 -9.38 5.74 -31.02
CA ALA A 478 -9.40 7.17 -31.32
C ALA A 478 -10.58 7.92 -30.71
N GLN A 479 -11.73 7.24 -30.50
CA GLN A 479 -12.94 7.86 -29.96
C GLN A 479 -12.96 7.95 -28.44
N PHE A 480 -12.35 6.98 -27.72
CA PHE A 480 -12.59 6.80 -26.28
C PHE A 480 -11.32 6.75 -25.43
N THR A 481 -10.11 6.85 -26.00
CA THR A 481 -8.88 6.88 -25.21
C THR A 481 -8.82 8.12 -24.33
N ASP A 482 -8.57 7.90 -23.06
CA ASP A 482 -8.36 8.90 -22.03
C ASP A 482 -7.09 8.63 -21.23
N LYS A 483 -6.78 9.52 -20.29
CA LYS A 483 -5.63 9.34 -19.40
C LYS A 483 -5.94 8.32 -18.31
N ARG A 484 -4.92 7.59 -17.90
CA ARG A 484 -4.95 6.74 -16.71
C ARG A 484 -5.28 7.59 -15.47
N LEU A 485 -6.19 7.11 -14.64
CA LEU A 485 -6.58 7.74 -13.39
C LEU A 485 -5.71 7.24 -12.23
N THR A 486 -5.53 5.91 -12.13
CA THR A 486 -4.77 5.29 -11.03
C THR A 486 -3.28 5.30 -11.30
N GLU A 487 -2.50 5.85 -10.40
CA GLU A 487 -1.04 5.87 -10.47
C GLU A 487 -0.45 4.56 -9.89
N ILE A 488 0.60 4.03 -10.52
CA ILE A 488 1.30 2.83 -10.05
C ILE A 488 2.64 3.24 -9.45
N VAL A 489 2.77 3.12 -8.14
CA VAL A 489 3.98 3.48 -7.40
C VAL A 489 4.85 2.24 -7.20
N GLU A 490 6.13 2.35 -7.57
CA GLU A 490 7.11 1.29 -7.32
C GLU A 490 7.56 1.37 -5.86
N HIS A 491 7.04 0.48 -5.03
CA HIS A 491 7.56 0.30 -3.67
C HIS A 491 7.59 -1.18 -3.31
N ALA A 492 8.68 -1.59 -2.66
CA ALA A 492 8.88 -2.94 -2.18
C ALA A 492 8.84 -2.91 -0.65
N GLY A 493 7.67 -3.13 -0.04
CA GLY A 493 7.60 -3.37 1.40
C GLY A 493 6.24 -3.09 2.02
N GLU A 494 5.92 -3.84 3.06
CA GLU A 494 4.86 -3.51 4.02
C GLU A 494 5.35 -2.34 4.90
N ILE A 495 4.43 -1.54 5.44
CA ILE A 495 4.74 -0.49 6.42
C ILE A 495 5.47 -1.16 7.59
N SER A 496 6.72 -0.77 7.83
CA SER A 496 7.51 -1.33 8.93
C SER A 496 7.03 -0.76 10.26
N MET A 497 7.27 -1.51 11.37
CA MET A 497 6.97 -0.99 12.72
C MET A 497 7.75 0.31 13.01
N GLU A 498 8.91 0.50 12.37
CA GLU A 498 9.71 1.71 12.48
C GLU A 498 8.99 2.94 11.89
N GLU A 499 8.28 2.77 10.78
CA GLU A 499 7.51 3.84 10.12
C GLU A 499 6.24 4.25 10.90
N LEU A 500 5.83 3.43 11.88
CA LEU A 500 4.68 3.69 12.74
C LEU A 500 5.04 4.39 14.05
N ILE A 501 6.34 4.56 14.36
CA ILE A 501 6.83 5.10 15.63
C ILE A 501 7.62 6.37 15.35
N ALA A 502 7.30 7.44 16.09
CA ALA A 502 8.06 8.69 16.00
C ALA A 502 9.49 8.49 16.48
N GLU A 503 10.44 9.12 15.80
CA GLU A 503 11.82 9.16 16.24
C GLU A 503 12.01 10.22 17.33
N GLU A 504 12.21 9.76 18.57
CA GLU A 504 12.37 10.61 19.76
C GLU A 504 13.55 10.15 20.62
N PRO A 505 14.23 11.07 21.31
CA PRO A 505 15.25 10.71 22.28
C PRO A 505 14.61 10.14 23.55
N MET A 506 14.98 8.92 23.91
CA MET A 506 14.50 8.19 25.09
C MET A 506 15.62 7.96 26.09
N VAL A 507 15.31 8.10 27.37
CA VAL A 507 16.17 7.69 28.48
C VAL A 507 15.84 6.22 28.81
N VAL A 508 16.80 5.35 28.62
CA VAL A 508 16.69 3.92 28.95
C VAL A 508 17.43 3.67 30.28
N THR A 509 16.75 2.99 31.21
CA THR A 509 17.34 2.63 32.51
C THR A 509 17.26 1.14 32.73
N LEU A 510 18.38 0.55 33.21
CA LEU A 510 18.49 -0.85 33.62
C LEU A 510 18.81 -0.92 35.12
N SER A 511 18.04 -1.69 35.89
CA SER A 511 18.35 -1.95 37.28
C SER A 511 19.25 -3.16 37.43
N ARG A 512 19.82 -3.31 38.61
CA ARG A 512 20.72 -4.45 38.96
C ARG A 512 19.98 -5.80 38.98
N GLU A 513 18.70 -5.79 39.30
CA GLU A 513 17.82 -6.98 39.25
C GLU A 513 17.31 -7.30 37.87
N GLY A 514 17.66 -6.47 36.86
CA GLY A 514 17.29 -6.69 35.47
C GLY A 514 15.92 -6.12 35.09
N TYR A 515 15.43 -5.09 35.78
CA TYR A 515 14.27 -4.31 35.31
C TYR A 515 14.73 -3.24 34.34
N VAL A 516 14.04 -3.15 33.22
CA VAL A 516 14.29 -2.15 32.15
C VAL A 516 13.06 -1.29 31.91
N ARG A 517 13.32 -0.03 31.57
CA ARG A 517 12.27 0.91 31.11
C ARG A 517 12.87 1.95 30.18
N ARG A 518 12.02 2.53 29.36
CA ARG A 518 12.28 3.74 28.60
C ARG A 518 11.31 4.85 28.99
N VAL A 519 11.80 6.09 28.99
CA VAL A 519 11.01 7.29 29.29
C VAL A 519 11.44 8.37 28.30
N SER A 520 10.51 9.19 27.79
CA SER A 520 10.89 10.31 26.93
C SER A 520 11.85 11.27 27.64
N LEU A 521 12.85 11.75 26.91
CA LEU A 521 13.80 12.72 27.47
C LEU A 521 13.12 14.03 27.93
N SER A 522 11.96 14.38 27.32
CA SER A 522 11.17 15.54 27.69
C SER A 522 10.64 15.49 29.14
N GLU A 523 10.48 14.30 29.72
CA GLU A 523 10.11 14.11 31.14
C GLU A 523 11.23 14.50 32.12
N TYR A 524 12.47 14.64 31.62
CA TYR A 524 13.63 15.06 32.38
C TYR A 524 13.92 16.55 32.14
N ARG A 525 13.10 17.44 32.71
CA ARG A 525 13.29 18.89 32.59
C ARG A 525 14.65 19.30 33.17
N ALA A 526 15.39 20.12 32.41
CA ALA A 526 16.63 20.71 32.89
C ALA A 526 16.33 21.60 34.11
N GLN A 527 16.99 21.33 35.25
CA GLN A 527 16.88 22.13 36.45
C GLN A 527 18.05 23.14 36.51
N HIS A 528 17.76 24.39 36.92
CA HIS A 528 18.79 25.41 37.15
C HIS A 528 19.71 25.03 38.31
N ARG A 529 20.94 25.58 38.32
CA ARG A 529 21.97 25.40 39.37
C ARG A 529 21.37 25.66 40.75
N GLY A 530 21.49 24.67 41.70
CA GLY A 530 21.03 24.82 43.09
C GLY A 530 19.75 24.08 43.40
N GLY A 531 19.09 23.40 42.41
CA GLY A 531 17.88 22.58 42.63
C GLY A 531 18.19 21.32 43.47
N ARG A 532 17.25 20.90 44.33
CA ARG A 532 17.31 19.59 45.01
C ARG A 532 17.12 18.51 43.93
N GLY A 533 18.08 17.59 43.75
CA GLY A 533 17.99 16.50 42.80
C GLY A 533 16.66 15.77 42.90
N VAL A 534 16.18 15.30 41.76
CA VAL A 534 14.91 14.58 41.65
C VAL A 534 15.16 13.09 41.71
N LEU A 535 14.36 12.35 42.48
CA LEU A 535 14.37 10.88 42.51
C LEU A 535 14.16 10.32 41.11
N GLY A 536 15.19 9.67 40.57
CA GLY A 536 15.18 9.07 39.22
C GLY A 536 14.43 7.74 39.13
N ALA A 537 14.13 7.07 40.22
CA ALA A 537 13.34 5.84 40.31
C ALA A 537 12.89 5.55 41.76
N THR A 538 11.64 5.16 41.93
CA THR A 538 11.21 4.41 43.13
C THR A 538 11.44 2.93 42.84
N THR A 539 12.52 2.39 43.34
CA THR A 539 12.79 0.95 43.34
C THR A 539 12.29 0.36 44.67
N LYS A 540 12.04 -0.95 44.73
CA LYS A 540 11.98 -1.66 46.00
C LYS A 540 13.29 -1.36 46.75
N GLU A 541 13.25 -1.33 48.10
CA GLU A 541 14.33 -0.90 48.98
C GLU A 541 15.72 -1.48 48.66
N GLU A 542 15.87 -2.48 47.75
CA GLU A 542 17.08 -3.18 47.42
C GLU A 542 17.51 -3.16 45.94
N ASP A 543 16.71 -2.64 44.98
CA ASP A 543 17.05 -2.66 43.56
C ASP A 543 17.57 -1.30 43.06
N LEU A 544 18.77 -1.29 42.52
CA LEU A 544 19.53 -0.10 42.15
C LEU A 544 19.68 0.01 40.63
N VAL A 545 19.60 1.23 40.09
CA VAL A 545 19.88 1.49 38.67
C VAL A 545 21.35 1.15 38.38
N SER A 546 21.61 0.28 37.44
CA SER A 546 22.94 -0.14 37.04
C SER A 546 23.44 0.49 35.75
N ARG A 547 22.53 0.87 34.84
CA ARG A 547 22.85 1.57 33.57
C ARG A 547 21.80 2.58 33.22
N VAL A 548 22.23 3.73 32.70
CA VAL A 548 21.38 4.79 32.12
C VAL A 548 22.06 5.30 30.87
N PHE A 549 21.28 5.42 29.78
CA PHE A 549 21.75 6.04 28.52
C PHE A 549 20.60 6.69 27.77
N VAL A 550 20.93 7.62 26.87
CA VAL A 550 19.99 8.24 25.95
C VAL A 550 20.17 7.63 24.57
N ALA A 551 19.08 7.25 23.94
CA ALA A 551 19.07 6.73 22.58
C ALA A 551 17.76 7.07 21.85
N SER A 552 17.80 7.17 20.51
CA SER A 552 16.60 7.32 19.69
C SER A 552 15.68 6.09 19.84
N THR A 553 14.37 6.29 19.76
CA THR A 553 13.38 5.18 19.69
C THR A 553 13.75 4.12 18.66
N HIS A 554 14.34 4.52 17.53
CA HIS A 554 14.73 3.64 16.43
C HIS A 554 16.13 2.99 16.62
N ALA A 555 16.90 3.41 17.61
CA ALA A 555 18.22 2.83 17.87
C ALA A 555 18.13 1.36 18.28
N HIS A 556 19.12 0.57 17.88
CA HIS A 556 19.34 -0.76 18.42
C HIS A 556 19.94 -0.68 19.81
N VAL A 557 19.55 -1.59 20.68
CA VAL A 557 20.22 -1.84 21.96
C VAL A 557 20.82 -3.22 21.90
N LEU A 558 22.16 -3.28 21.87
CA LEU A 558 22.91 -4.51 21.90
C LEU A 558 23.21 -4.85 23.37
N MET A 559 22.70 -5.98 23.85
CA MET A 559 22.75 -6.38 25.24
C MET A 559 23.67 -7.59 25.42
N PHE A 560 24.58 -7.54 26.36
CA PHE A 560 25.53 -8.62 26.67
C PHE A 560 25.30 -9.17 28.08
N THR A 561 25.35 -10.47 28.21
CA THR A 561 25.10 -11.17 29.46
C THR A 561 26.37 -11.62 30.15
N ASN A 562 26.27 -11.90 31.46
CA ASN A 562 27.37 -12.43 32.27
C ASN A 562 27.94 -13.77 31.74
N THR A 563 27.16 -14.52 30.97
CA THR A 563 27.53 -15.78 30.34
C THR A 563 28.15 -15.62 28.96
N GLY A 564 28.29 -14.36 28.46
CA GLY A 564 28.91 -14.07 27.18
C GLY A 564 27.99 -14.24 25.97
N ARG A 565 26.66 -14.16 26.14
CA ARG A 565 25.68 -14.13 25.08
C ARG A 565 25.32 -12.71 24.73
N ALA A 566 24.85 -12.51 23.50
CA ALA A 566 24.36 -11.24 23.00
C ALA A 566 22.90 -11.36 22.58
N TYR A 567 22.14 -10.30 22.85
CA TYR A 567 20.77 -10.07 22.43
C TYR A 567 20.65 -8.68 21.80
N THR A 568 19.66 -8.47 20.93
CA THR A 568 19.37 -7.15 20.39
C THR A 568 17.88 -6.88 20.42
N LYS A 569 17.52 -5.63 20.69
CA LYS A 569 16.17 -5.09 20.59
C LYS A 569 16.26 -3.66 20.07
N ARG A 570 15.17 -3.13 19.50
CA ARG A 570 15.04 -1.70 19.29
C ARG A 570 14.65 -1.02 20.60
N VAL A 571 14.97 0.26 20.75
CA VAL A 571 14.54 1.03 21.93
C VAL A 571 13.02 1.03 22.05
N PHE A 572 12.29 1.13 20.94
CA PHE A 572 10.83 1.10 20.95
C PHE A 572 10.22 -0.23 21.42
N ASP A 573 10.97 -1.35 21.34
CA ASP A 573 10.55 -2.66 21.85
C ASP A 573 10.68 -2.76 23.38
N LEU A 574 11.44 -1.85 24.00
CA LEU A 574 11.61 -1.82 25.45
C LEU A 574 10.35 -1.23 26.12
N PRO A 575 10.00 -1.67 27.33
CA PRO A 575 8.80 -1.22 28.01
C PRO A 575 8.86 0.28 28.30
N GLU A 576 7.84 0.98 27.83
CA GLU A 576 7.63 2.38 28.16
C GLU A 576 7.06 2.54 29.55
N ALA A 577 7.53 3.54 30.27
CA ALA A 577 7.03 3.91 31.56
C ALA A 577 6.34 5.26 31.51
N ALA A 578 5.13 5.35 32.07
CA ALA A 578 4.32 6.57 32.07
C ALA A 578 4.93 7.73 32.86
N SER A 579 5.95 7.47 33.66
CA SER A 579 6.69 8.49 34.41
C SER A 579 8.09 7.97 34.78
N ARG A 580 9.00 8.91 35.08
CA ARG A 580 10.36 8.62 35.54
C ARG A 580 10.42 7.83 36.87
N THR A 581 9.34 7.80 37.66
CA THR A 581 9.25 7.09 38.93
C THR A 581 8.56 5.74 38.83
N ALA A 582 7.97 5.41 37.64
CA ALA A 582 7.30 4.15 37.44
C ALA A 582 8.29 2.97 37.47
N LYS A 583 7.85 1.83 37.98
CA LYS A 583 8.66 0.61 38.03
C LYS A 583 8.80 0.04 36.62
N GLY A 584 10.03 -0.31 36.20
CA GLY A 584 10.32 -1.01 34.96
C GLY A 584 9.71 -2.41 34.90
N LYS A 585 9.85 -3.09 33.77
CA LYS A 585 9.48 -4.50 33.62
C LYS A 585 10.75 -5.37 33.54
N ALA A 586 10.67 -6.58 34.07
CA ALA A 586 11.83 -7.48 34.09
C ALA A 586 12.23 -7.91 32.66
N LEU A 587 13.50 -7.83 32.30
CA LEU A 587 14.07 -8.22 31.01
C LEU A 587 13.75 -9.66 30.59
N VAL A 588 13.60 -10.56 31.58
CA VAL A 588 13.24 -11.97 31.34
C VAL A 588 11.87 -12.12 30.64
N ASN A 589 11.02 -11.08 30.67
CA ASN A 589 9.74 -11.06 29.94
C ASN A 589 9.89 -10.70 28.46
N PHE A 590 11.05 -10.19 28.05
CA PHE A 590 11.31 -9.69 26.69
C PHE A 590 12.47 -10.40 25.99
N LEU A 591 13.33 -11.06 26.78
CA LEU A 591 14.49 -11.81 26.30
C LEU A 591 14.41 -13.25 26.80
N GLU A 592 14.73 -14.19 25.96
CA GLU A 592 14.80 -15.61 26.31
C GLU A 592 16.12 -15.93 27.07
N LEU A 593 16.26 -15.35 28.27
CA LEU A 593 17.44 -15.55 29.10
C LEU A 593 17.49 -16.96 29.68
N GLN A 594 18.70 -17.52 29.76
CA GLN A 594 18.94 -18.82 30.38
C GLN A 594 18.92 -18.71 31.93
N PRO A 595 18.65 -19.78 32.68
CA PRO A 595 18.71 -19.75 34.15
C PRO A 595 20.08 -19.24 34.67
N GLY A 596 20.04 -18.20 35.52
CA GLY A 596 21.26 -17.56 36.04
C GLY A 596 21.92 -16.55 35.10
N GLU A 597 21.39 -16.36 33.91
CA GLU A 597 21.85 -15.35 32.96
C GLU A 597 21.27 -13.97 33.30
N ARG A 598 22.13 -12.96 33.31
CA ARG A 598 21.73 -11.55 33.53
C ARG A 598 22.47 -10.63 32.57
N VAL A 599 21.81 -9.56 32.13
CA VAL A 599 22.43 -8.53 31.32
C VAL A 599 23.41 -7.72 32.13
N VAL A 600 24.64 -7.58 31.64
CA VAL A 600 25.75 -6.86 32.29
C VAL A 600 25.97 -5.51 31.60
N GLU A 601 25.81 -5.49 30.26
CA GLU A 601 26.07 -4.30 29.45
C GLU A 601 25.00 -4.10 28.41
N MET A 602 24.65 -2.81 28.15
CA MET A 602 23.72 -2.38 27.13
C MET A 602 24.35 -1.26 26.31
N LEU A 603 24.52 -1.51 25.00
CA LEU A 603 25.16 -0.55 24.09
C LEU A 603 24.16 -0.06 23.06
N PRO A 604 23.78 1.21 23.09
CA PRO A 604 22.94 1.79 22.03
C PRO A 604 23.77 1.98 20.76
N LEU A 605 23.16 1.70 19.59
CA LEU A 605 23.77 1.94 18.29
C LEU A 605 22.69 2.22 17.24
N GLN A 606 22.99 3.10 16.29
CA GLN A 606 22.08 3.41 15.19
C GLN A 606 22.14 2.35 14.10
N ALA A 607 23.35 1.87 13.78
CA ALA A 607 23.58 0.84 12.77
C ALA A 607 24.75 -0.06 13.14
N PHE A 608 24.84 -1.22 12.50
CA PHE A 608 25.96 -2.16 12.64
C PHE A 608 27.06 -1.81 11.62
N ASP A 609 27.77 -0.72 11.87
CA ASP A 609 28.73 -0.13 10.94
C ASP A 609 29.92 -1.07 10.70
N ALA A 610 30.33 -1.19 9.43
CA ALA A 610 31.55 -1.86 9.06
C ALA A 610 32.78 -1.08 9.57
N GLY A 611 33.78 -1.78 10.06
CA GLY A 611 35.01 -1.16 10.59
C GLY A 611 34.95 -0.73 12.06
N LYS A 612 33.77 -0.88 12.71
CA LYS A 612 33.65 -0.78 14.18
C LYS A 612 33.74 -2.17 14.82
N PHE A 613 34.15 -2.21 16.07
CA PHE A 613 34.36 -3.44 16.83
C PHE A 613 33.69 -3.36 18.21
N VAL A 614 33.34 -4.53 18.74
CA VAL A 614 32.95 -4.68 20.14
C VAL A 614 34.13 -5.32 20.87
N VAL A 615 34.58 -4.70 21.95
CA VAL A 615 35.62 -5.22 22.85
C VAL A 615 34.96 -5.73 24.13
N PHE A 616 35.37 -6.88 24.58
CA PHE A 616 34.90 -7.58 25.79
C PHE A 616 36.03 -7.76 26.79
N ALA A 617 35.71 -7.69 28.07
CA ALA A 617 36.62 -8.07 29.14
C ALA A 617 35.93 -9.01 30.14
N THR A 618 36.62 -10.08 30.54
CA THR A 618 36.14 -11.02 31.56
C THR A 618 36.80 -10.78 32.92
N ARG A 619 36.18 -11.27 33.96
CA ARG A 619 36.64 -11.18 35.35
C ARG A 619 38.04 -11.78 35.52
N LYS A 620 38.35 -12.88 34.85
CA LYS A 620 39.67 -13.53 34.85
C LYS A 620 40.69 -12.81 33.91
N GLY A 621 40.32 -11.69 33.33
CA GLY A 621 41.21 -10.84 32.55
C GLY A 621 41.45 -11.25 31.12
N ILE A 622 40.53 -11.96 30.52
CA ILE A 622 40.52 -12.23 29.09
C ILE A 622 39.91 -11.01 28.35
N VAL A 623 40.51 -10.65 27.22
CA VAL A 623 40.03 -9.58 26.36
C VAL A 623 39.79 -10.16 24.98
N LYS A 624 38.69 -9.74 24.36
CA LYS A 624 38.33 -10.13 23.00
C LYS A 624 37.84 -8.94 22.20
N LYS A 625 38.15 -8.88 20.91
CA LYS A 625 37.62 -7.92 19.95
C LYS A 625 36.91 -8.65 18.84
N THR A 626 35.70 -8.22 18.47
CA THR A 626 34.89 -8.82 17.42
C THR A 626 34.27 -7.70 16.56
N GLU A 627 34.21 -7.88 15.25
CA GLU A 627 33.59 -6.93 14.36
C GLU A 627 32.13 -6.69 14.72
N LEU A 628 31.68 -5.42 14.73
CA LEU A 628 30.31 -5.04 15.10
C LEU A 628 29.28 -5.65 14.12
N GLU A 629 29.62 -5.72 12.84
CA GLU A 629 28.77 -6.31 11.80
C GLU A 629 28.41 -7.79 12.10
N ALA A 630 29.27 -8.51 12.80
CA ALA A 630 29.00 -9.89 13.22
C ALA A 630 27.78 -10.04 14.16
N PHE A 631 27.26 -8.93 14.71
CA PHE A 631 26.07 -8.87 15.56
C PHE A 631 24.82 -8.32 14.84
N SER A 632 24.87 -8.09 13.54
CA SER A 632 23.72 -7.56 12.77
C SER A 632 22.52 -8.51 12.73
N ASN A 633 22.74 -9.83 12.88
CA ASN A 633 21.67 -10.83 12.80
C ASN A 633 21.67 -11.71 14.05
N ILE A 634 20.97 -11.26 15.09
CA ILE A 634 20.82 -11.97 16.37
C ILE A 634 19.43 -12.60 16.44
N ARG A 635 19.37 -13.91 16.74
CA ARG A 635 18.10 -14.64 16.95
C ARG A 635 17.46 -14.24 18.28
N SER A 636 16.15 -14.46 18.46
CA SER A 636 15.43 -14.21 19.71
C SER A 636 16.05 -14.94 20.91
N THR A 637 16.54 -16.16 20.69
CA THR A 637 17.26 -16.99 21.69
C THR A 637 18.66 -16.48 22.04
N GLY A 638 19.10 -15.34 21.43
CA GLY A 638 20.46 -14.83 21.60
C GLY A 638 21.53 -15.65 20.86
N ILE A 639 22.71 -15.06 20.74
CA ILE A 639 23.90 -15.70 20.13
C ILE A 639 25.09 -15.65 21.08
N ILE A 640 26.06 -16.53 20.92
CA ILE A 640 27.33 -16.47 21.66
C ILE A 640 28.12 -15.27 21.13
N ALA A 641 28.51 -14.36 22.04
CA ALA A 641 29.36 -13.21 21.78
C ALA A 641 30.82 -13.47 22.17
N ILE A 642 31.04 -14.17 23.25
CA ILE A 642 32.35 -14.61 23.73
C ILE A 642 32.20 -15.96 24.45
N ASP A 643 33.11 -16.88 24.23
CA ASP A 643 33.18 -18.13 24.96
C ASP A 643 33.87 -17.88 26.31
N ILE A 644 33.14 -18.09 27.41
CA ILE A 644 33.58 -17.81 28.79
C ILE A 644 33.81 -19.12 29.54
N ASP A 645 34.97 -19.25 30.17
CA ASP A 645 35.33 -20.43 30.99
C ASP A 645 34.46 -20.53 32.25
N GLU A 646 34.25 -21.74 32.74
CA GLU A 646 33.53 -22.00 33.99
C GLU A 646 34.16 -21.24 35.18
N GLY A 647 33.31 -20.55 35.95
CA GLY A 647 33.74 -19.71 37.07
C GLY A 647 34.34 -18.36 36.64
N ASP A 648 34.24 -17.97 35.36
CA ASP A 648 34.53 -16.62 34.88
C ASP A 648 33.21 -15.91 34.58
N GLY A 649 33.26 -14.67 34.17
CA GLY A 649 32.09 -13.87 33.80
C GLY A 649 32.46 -12.61 33.03
N LEU A 650 31.58 -12.12 32.17
CA LEU A 650 31.73 -10.84 31.49
C LEU A 650 31.68 -9.69 32.51
N VAL A 651 32.64 -8.76 32.44
CA VAL A 651 32.69 -7.55 33.27
C VAL A 651 32.18 -6.36 32.55
N GLY A 652 32.45 -6.22 31.23
CA GLY A 652 32.03 -5.12 30.42
C GLY A 652 32.27 -5.36 28.95
N ALA A 653 31.57 -4.61 28.13
CA ALA A 653 31.75 -4.53 26.69
C ALA A 653 31.67 -3.07 26.24
N GLY A 654 32.31 -2.73 25.13
CA GLY A 654 32.22 -1.37 24.55
C GLY A 654 32.52 -1.40 23.07
N ILE A 655 32.03 -0.36 22.36
CA ILE A 655 32.21 -0.19 20.93
C ILE A 655 33.46 0.66 20.69
N THR A 656 34.25 0.29 19.67
CA THR A 656 35.48 1.03 19.30
C THR A 656 35.63 1.07 17.78
N ASP A 657 36.40 2.06 17.31
CA ASP A 657 36.75 2.22 15.90
C ASP A 657 38.08 1.48 15.51
N GLY A 658 38.67 0.77 16.43
CA GLY A 658 39.94 0.02 16.20
C GLY A 658 41.22 0.81 16.50
N LYS A 659 41.14 2.06 16.95
CA LYS A 659 42.30 2.96 17.18
C LYS A 659 42.50 3.38 18.64
N SER A 660 41.63 2.95 19.53
CA SER A 660 41.62 3.30 20.96
C SER A 660 42.71 2.57 21.73
N ASP A 661 42.94 2.99 22.99
CA ASP A 661 43.66 2.22 23.99
C ASP A 661 42.70 1.54 24.94
N LEU A 662 43.03 0.31 25.33
CA LEU A 662 42.23 -0.46 26.28
C LEU A 662 42.86 -0.40 27.66
N ALA A 663 42.06 -0.10 28.69
CA ALA A 663 42.51 -0.11 30.09
C ALA A 663 41.68 -1.15 30.88
N LEU A 664 42.35 -2.16 31.42
CA LEU A 664 41.77 -3.14 32.35
C LEU A 664 42.11 -2.76 33.77
N CYS A 665 41.09 -2.61 34.60
CA CYS A 665 41.26 -2.18 36.00
C CYS A 665 40.94 -3.33 36.95
N THR A 666 41.76 -3.53 37.96
CA THR A 666 41.60 -4.65 38.90
C THR A 666 41.15 -4.20 40.29
N ARG A 667 40.55 -5.12 41.03
CA ARG A 667 40.03 -4.87 42.38
C ARG A 667 41.13 -4.46 43.37
N GLU A 668 42.34 -4.94 43.20
CA GLU A 668 43.49 -4.59 43.99
C GLU A 668 44.11 -3.25 43.63
N GLY A 669 43.52 -2.48 42.70
CA GLY A 669 43.93 -1.13 42.38
C GLY A 669 45.05 -1.06 41.33
N TYR A 670 45.12 -1.98 40.39
CA TYR A 670 46.06 -1.94 39.26
C TYR A 670 45.32 -1.64 37.98
N VAL A 671 45.96 -0.89 37.05
CA VAL A 671 45.48 -0.61 35.70
C VAL A 671 46.54 -1.05 34.70
N ILE A 672 46.09 -1.74 33.66
CA ILE A 672 46.87 -2.13 32.51
C ILE A 672 46.31 -1.42 31.32
N ARG A 673 47.10 -0.49 30.74
CA ARG A 673 46.79 0.19 29.51
C ARG A 673 47.61 -0.39 28.36
N PHE A 674 46.95 -0.77 27.26
CA PHE A 674 47.61 -1.31 26.08
C PHE A 674 46.82 -0.91 24.82
N ARG A 675 47.52 -0.92 23.70
CA ARG A 675 46.92 -0.58 22.42
C ARG A 675 45.93 -1.65 21.97
N GLU A 676 44.82 -1.25 21.49
CA GLU A 676 43.72 -2.13 21.04
C GLU A 676 44.17 -3.10 19.93
N GLU A 677 45.11 -2.69 19.06
CA GLU A 677 45.66 -3.50 18.00
C GLU A 677 46.32 -4.81 18.51
N GLN A 678 46.72 -4.85 19.80
CA GLN A 678 47.23 -6.08 20.42
C GLN A 678 46.14 -7.11 20.70
N ALA A 679 44.86 -6.71 20.68
CA ALA A 679 43.72 -7.60 20.69
C ALA A 679 43.21 -7.75 19.27
N ARG A 680 43.67 -8.76 18.53
CA ARG A 680 43.25 -9.02 17.15
C ARG A 680 41.74 -9.27 17.09
N ALA A 681 41.10 -8.89 15.99
CA ALA A 681 39.70 -9.22 15.73
C ALA A 681 39.51 -10.73 15.59
N MET A 682 38.49 -11.29 16.24
CA MET A 682 38.19 -12.74 16.29
C MET A 682 36.69 -12.97 16.12
N GLY A 683 36.32 -14.14 15.61
CA GLY A 683 34.92 -14.55 15.48
C GLY A 683 34.22 -14.66 16.85
N ARG A 684 32.88 -14.59 16.83
CA ARG A 684 32.05 -14.54 18.06
C ARG A 684 32.28 -15.67 19.04
N THR A 685 32.50 -16.88 18.59
CA THR A 685 32.69 -18.10 19.43
C THR A 685 34.09 -18.26 19.99
N ALA A 686 35.02 -17.33 19.78
CA ALA A 686 36.36 -17.39 20.31
C ALA A 686 36.39 -16.97 21.80
N ARG A 687 37.31 -17.48 22.59
CA ARG A 687 37.53 -17.11 23.99
C ARG A 687 38.15 -15.74 24.16
N GLY A 688 39.02 -15.34 23.27
CA GLY A 688 39.81 -14.12 23.38
C GLY A 688 41.27 -14.40 23.76
N VAL A 689 41.94 -13.34 24.23
CA VAL A 689 43.39 -13.38 24.62
C VAL A 689 43.58 -12.82 26.01
N LYS A 690 44.65 -13.23 26.69
CA LYS A 690 44.97 -12.76 28.04
C LYS A 690 45.34 -11.28 28.03
N GLY A 691 44.55 -10.45 28.71
CA GLY A 691 44.71 -9.00 28.81
C GLY A 691 45.60 -8.61 30.00
N VAL A 692 45.46 -9.29 31.14
CA VAL A 692 46.14 -8.98 32.40
C VAL A 692 46.72 -10.22 33.06
N ARG A 693 47.81 -10.05 33.86
CA ARG A 693 48.33 -11.02 34.77
C ARG A 693 48.19 -10.45 36.18
N PHE A 694 47.39 -11.11 37.02
CA PHE A 694 47.19 -10.68 38.40
C PHE A 694 48.43 -10.87 39.27
N LYS A 695 48.53 -10.04 40.29
CA LYS A 695 49.61 -10.18 41.32
C LYS A 695 49.20 -11.11 42.45
N SER A 696 47.92 -11.16 42.78
CA SER A 696 47.30 -12.05 43.75
C SER A 696 46.31 -13.01 43.06
N SER A 697 46.09 -14.18 43.63
CA SER A 697 45.07 -15.15 43.21
C SER A 697 43.65 -14.65 43.39
N ASP A 698 43.45 -13.74 44.34
CA ASP A 698 42.11 -13.19 44.68
C ASP A 698 41.74 -11.94 43.91
N ASP A 699 42.68 -11.39 43.09
CA ASP A 699 42.45 -10.24 42.25
C ASP A 699 41.69 -10.60 40.99
N HIS A 700 40.90 -9.64 40.51
CA HIS A 700 40.14 -9.81 39.30
C HIS A 700 39.85 -8.46 38.65
N VAL A 701 39.45 -8.46 37.35
CA VAL A 701 39.05 -7.26 36.62
C VAL A 701 37.69 -6.77 37.12
N VAL A 702 37.59 -5.47 37.40
CA VAL A 702 36.35 -4.81 37.85
C VAL A 702 35.80 -3.82 36.79
N ALA A 703 36.66 -3.31 35.87
CA ALA A 703 36.23 -2.43 34.79
C ALA A 703 37.09 -2.58 33.54
N LEU A 704 36.49 -2.38 32.41
CA LEU A 704 37.08 -2.15 31.08
C LEU A 704 36.82 -0.72 30.70
N GLN A 705 37.85 0.04 30.32
CA GLN A 705 37.73 1.37 29.75
C GLN A 705 38.36 1.38 28.36
N ILE A 706 37.67 2.07 27.42
CA ILE A 706 38.12 2.30 26.07
C ILE A 706 38.50 3.77 26.00
N LEU A 707 39.79 4.04 25.86
CA LEU A 707 40.35 5.40 25.93
C LEU A 707 40.61 5.89 24.52
N ASP A 708 39.93 6.96 24.14
CA ASP A 708 40.23 7.69 22.90
C ASP A 708 41.61 8.34 23.06
N ARG A 709 42.45 8.21 22.04
CA ARG A 709 43.82 8.77 22.07
C ARG A 709 43.82 10.28 21.83
N ASP A 710 42.80 10.80 21.16
CA ASP A 710 42.72 12.19 20.77
C ASP A 710 41.98 13.06 21.80
N ILE A 711 41.30 12.42 22.77
CA ILE A 711 40.55 13.09 23.84
C ILE A 711 41.32 13.01 25.16
N PRO A 712 41.74 14.14 25.76
CA PRO A 712 42.37 14.15 27.07
C PRO A 712 41.36 13.86 28.17
N THR A 713 41.43 12.67 28.77
CA THR A 713 40.52 12.17 29.82
C THR A 713 41.26 11.87 31.10
N THR A 714 40.49 11.68 32.20
CA THR A 714 41.01 11.25 33.48
C THR A 714 40.34 9.95 33.90
N LEU A 715 41.12 9.02 34.41
CA LEU A 715 40.58 7.78 35.05
C LEU A 715 40.20 8.07 36.48
N LEU A 716 38.92 8.04 36.78
CA LEU A 716 38.34 8.14 38.10
C LEU A 716 38.33 6.75 38.75
N THR A 717 39.05 6.54 39.79
CA THR A 717 39.07 5.30 40.56
C THR A 717 38.29 5.48 41.86
N VAL A 718 37.31 4.63 42.15
CA VAL A 718 36.47 4.69 43.34
C VAL A 718 36.59 3.37 44.14
N CYS A 719 36.75 3.49 45.47
CA CYS A 719 36.89 2.38 46.40
C CYS A 719 35.64 2.18 47.26
N GLU A 720 35.45 0.97 47.79
CA GLU A 720 34.25 0.54 48.53
C GLU A 720 33.97 1.35 49.79
N ARG A 721 34.98 1.99 50.41
CA ARG A 721 34.81 2.83 51.60
C ARG A 721 34.64 4.32 51.28
N GLY A 722 34.24 4.65 50.02
CA GLY A 722 33.86 5.96 49.63
C GLY A 722 35.03 6.94 49.31
N TYR A 723 36.23 6.42 49.17
CA TYR A 723 37.38 7.15 48.69
C TYR A 723 37.58 6.98 47.19
N GLY A 724 38.05 8.00 46.52
CA GLY A 724 38.39 7.95 45.11
C GLY A 724 39.27 9.11 44.68
N LYS A 725 39.72 9.07 43.44
CA LYS A 725 40.53 10.12 42.84
C LYS A 725 40.46 10.05 41.30
N ARG A 726 40.83 11.22 40.70
CA ARG A 726 41.06 11.31 39.27
C ARG A 726 42.54 11.28 38.97
N THR A 727 42.96 10.56 37.95
CA THR A 727 44.34 10.57 37.47
C THR A 727 44.34 10.71 35.96
N PRO A 728 45.14 11.60 35.35
CA PRO A 728 45.20 11.76 33.89
C PRO A 728 45.49 10.39 33.22
N ALA A 729 44.78 10.13 32.14
CA ALA A 729 44.98 8.88 31.39
C ALA A 729 46.43 8.78 30.86
N THR A 730 47.09 9.92 30.62
CA THR A 730 48.51 10.01 30.21
C THR A 730 49.49 9.49 31.23
N ASP A 731 49.11 9.48 32.51
CA ASP A 731 49.98 8.98 33.60
C ASP A 731 50.11 7.42 33.57
N TYR A 732 49.23 6.74 32.83
CA TYR A 732 49.29 5.31 32.68
C TYR A 732 50.06 4.91 31.40
N PRO A 733 51.28 4.37 31.57
CA PRO A 733 52.13 4.02 30.43
C PRO A 733 51.47 2.91 29.59
N VAL A 734 51.44 3.09 28.28
CA VAL A 734 50.99 2.06 27.33
C VAL A 734 52.01 0.92 27.37
N LYS A 735 51.56 -0.28 27.76
CA LYS A 735 52.37 -1.50 27.89
C LYS A 735 51.89 -2.63 26.99
N GLY A 736 52.63 -3.73 26.93
CA GLY A 736 52.14 -4.95 26.29
C GLY A 736 51.00 -5.58 27.10
N ARG A 737 49.98 -6.15 26.43
CA ARG A 737 48.90 -6.88 27.10
C ARG A 737 49.47 -8.12 27.85
N GLY A 738 48.75 -8.59 28.86
CA GLY A 738 49.18 -9.74 29.68
C GLY A 738 50.29 -9.42 30.70
N THR A 739 50.55 -8.15 30.98
CA THR A 739 51.46 -7.66 32.04
C THR A 739 50.71 -7.48 33.36
N LYS A 740 51.44 -7.17 34.45
CA LYS A 740 50.88 -6.98 35.81
C LYS A 740 50.30 -5.55 36.04
N GLY A 741 50.45 -4.65 35.09
CA GLY A 741 49.94 -3.29 35.19
C GLY A 741 50.72 -2.38 36.13
N VAL A 742 50.18 -1.20 36.38
CA VAL A 742 50.68 -0.18 37.29
C VAL A 742 49.63 0.13 38.35
N ILE A 743 50.06 0.62 39.50
CA ILE A 743 49.14 1.01 40.59
C ILE A 743 48.35 2.23 40.12
N THR A 744 47.01 2.17 40.19
CA THR A 744 46.10 3.30 40.02
C THR A 744 45.78 3.97 41.35
N ILE A 745 45.53 3.19 42.41
CA ILE A 745 45.26 3.63 43.76
C ILE A 745 45.87 2.63 44.76
N LYS A 746 46.42 3.11 45.86
CA LYS A 746 46.88 2.24 46.97
C LYS A 746 45.65 1.82 47.78
N THR A 747 45.30 0.54 47.72
CA THR A 747 44.23 -0.06 48.54
C THR A 747 44.73 -0.46 49.90
N ASP A 748 44.08 -0.04 50.98
CA ASP A 748 44.36 -0.42 52.38
C ASP A 748 43.04 -0.45 53.17
N GLU A 749 43.15 -0.66 54.50
CA GLU A 749 41.96 -0.70 55.36
C GLU A 749 41.17 0.64 55.37
N ARG A 750 41.79 1.78 55.02
CA ARG A 750 41.14 3.09 55.04
C ARG A 750 40.16 3.26 53.88
N ASN A 751 40.56 2.87 52.67
CA ASN A 751 39.76 3.11 51.45
C ASN A 751 39.10 1.83 50.91
N GLY A 752 39.53 0.64 51.32
CA GLY A 752 38.97 -0.62 50.84
C GLY A 752 39.42 -0.97 49.41
N LYS A 753 38.76 -1.95 48.80
CA LYS A 753 39.03 -2.42 47.44
C LYS A 753 38.40 -1.51 46.40
N VAL A 754 38.89 -1.57 45.16
CA VAL A 754 38.32 -0.80 44.05
C VAL A 754 36.98 -1.42 43.63
N VAL A 755 35.98 -0.56 43.50
CA VAL A 755 34.64 -0.92 43.04
C VAL A 755 34.50 -0.69 41.55
N SER A 756 34.93 0.50 41.08
CA SER A 756 34.85 0.90 39.67
C SER A 756 35.98 1.87 39.29
N VAL A 757 36.30 1.86 38.03
CA VAL A 757 37.16 2.86 37.40
C VAL A 757 36.45 3.33 36.16
N LEU A 758 36.28 4.64 36.02
CA LEU A 758 35.54 5.29 34.92
C LEU A 758 36.43 6.25 34.18
N ASP A 759 36.26 6.33 32.87
CA ASP A 759 36.82 7.38 32.07
C ASP A 759 35.89 8.62 32.13
N VAL A 760 36.40 9.78 32.56
CA VAL A 760 35.61 10.96 32.87
C VAL A 760 36.29 12.24 32.39
N VAL A 761 35.47 13.25 32.04
CA VAL A 761 35.88 14.60 31.77
C VAL A 761 35.32 15.57 32.79
N ASP A 762 35.88 16.82 32.86
CA ASP A 762 35.49 17.80 33.86
C ASP A 762 34.01 18.23 33.78
N ALA A 763 33.36 18.04 32.66
CA ALA A 763 31.95 18.37 32.43
C ALA A 763 30.98 17.33 32.99
N ASP A 764 31.45 16.11 33.28
CA ASP A 764 30.63 15.03 33.75
C ASP A 764 30.19 15.22 35.22
N ASP A 765 29.05 14.59 35.54
CA ASP A 765 28.60 14.36 36.89
C ASP A 765 28.76 12.88 37.27
N LEU A 766 28.98 12.61 38.53
CA LEU A 766 29.18 11.28 39.05
C LEU A 766 28.04 10.90 39.98
N LEU A 767 27.47 9.72 39.79
CA LEU A 767 26.55 9.09 40.74
C LEU A 767 27.26 7.98 41.51
N LEU A 768 27.27 8.09 42.85
CA LEU A 768 27.75 7.07 43.74
C LEU A 768 26.56 6.41 44.45
N VAL A 769 26.53 5.10 44.47
CA VAL A 769 25.44 4.32 45.05
C VAL A 769 26.01 3.40 46.13
N THR A 770 25.37 3.41 47.32
CA THR A 770 25.76 2.55 48.44
C THR A 770 24.90 1.28 48.52
N ASN A 771 25.32 0.27 49.23
CA ASN A 771 24.55 -0.96 49.51
C ASN A 771 23.28 -0.71 50.32
N THR A 772 23.16 0.46 50.97
CA THR A 772 21.97 0.89 51.73
C THR A 772 20.97 1.70 50.87
N GLY A 773 21.25 1.80 49.54
CA GLY A 773 20.34 2.53 48.61
C GLY A 773 20.56 4.03 48.58
N ARG A 774 21.52 4.59 49.31
CA ARG A 774 21.84 6.03 49.22
C ARG A 774 22.54 6.35 47.94
N VAL A 775 22.08 7.44 47.27
CA VAL A 775 22.66 7.94 46.01
C VAL A 775 23.14 9.35 46.22
N ILE A 776 24.38 9.62 45.82
CA ILE A 776 24.96 10.97 45.83
C ILE A 776 25.41 11.34 44.42
N ARG A 777 25.11 12.55 44.01
CA ARG A 777 25.58 13.19 42.76
C ARG A 777 26.66 14.19 43.11
N ILE A 778 27.84 14.07 42.52
CA ILE A 778 28.94 15.02 42.64
C ILE A 778 29.48 15.36 41.25
N ARG A 779 29.98 16.61 41.09
CA ARG A 779 30.61 17.03 39.84
C ARG A 779 32.00 16.47 39.74
N VAL A 780 32.37 15.90 38.59
CA VAL A 780 33.70 15.37 38.38
C VAL A 780 34.79 16.43 38.59
N ARG A 781 34.57 17.67 38.17
CA ARG A 781 35.49 18.79 38.35
C ARG A 781 35.81 19.12 39.85
N ASP A 782 34.92 18.77 40.78
CA ASP A 782 35.10 19.00 42.19
C ASP A 782 36.03 17.94 42.82
N ILE A 783 36.35 16.85 42.10
CA ILE A 783 37.28 15.81 42.53
C ILE A 783 38.69 16.19 42.09
N ARG A 784 39.56 16.32 43.04
CA ARG A 784 40.96 16.72 42.79
C ARG A 784 41.72 15.68 41.95
N VAL A 785 42.42 16.16 40.92
CA VAL A 785 43.34 15.34 40.12
C VAL A 785 44.56 15.02 40.93
N GLN A 786 44.96 13.75 41.00
CA GLN A 786 46.09 13.23 41.79
C GLN A 786 46.88 12.18 41.01
N GLY A 787 48.20 12.11 41.34
CA GLY A 787 49.05 11.05 40.77
C GLY A 787 48.64 9.64 41.17
N ARG A 788 49.07 8.66 40.40
CA ARG A 788 48.68 7.24 40.51
C ARG A 788 48.92 6.62 41.91
N ASN A 789 50.01 6.95 42.56
CA ASN A 789 50.48 6.29 43.77
C ASN A 789 49.96 6.91 45.07
N THR A 790 48.70 7.32 45.12
CA THR A 790 48.05 7.93 46.29
C THR A 790 46.86 7.12 46.76
N LYS A 791 46.30 7.46 47.94
CA LYS A 791 45.14 6.77 48.56
C LYS A 791 43.80 7.41 48.19
N GLY A 792 43.80 8.55 47.43
CA GLY A 792 42.59 9.26 47.05
C GLY A 792 42.03 10.17 48.15
N VAL A 793 40.92 10.87 47.81
CA VAL A 793 40.15 11.73 48.70
C VAL A 793 38.80 11.12 49.01
N ARG A 794 38.13 11.56 50.06
CA ARG A 794 36.81 11.11 50.42
C ARG A 794 35.79 11.75 49.48
N LEU A 795 35.06 10.89 48.75
CA LEU A 795 33.99 11.34 47.83
C LEU A 795 32.61 11.32 48.50
N ILE A 796 32.42 10.34 49.40
CA ILE A 796 31.18 10.17 50.16
C ILE A 796 31.50 9.78 51.60
N ARG A 797 30.73 10.31 52.58
CA ARG A 797 30.79 9.91 53.97
C ARG A 797 29.86 8.73 54.21
N LEU A 798 30.44 7.58 54.58
CA LEU A 798 29.74 6.32 54.83
C LEU A 798 29.71 6.01 56.29
N ASP A 799 28.67 5.33 56.75
CA ASP A 799 28.61 4.70 58.07
C ASP A 799 29.22 3.31 57.95
N ILE A 800 30.54 3.27 58.22
CA ILE A 800 31.35 2.05 58.09
C ILE A 800 30.98 1.05 59.20
N GLU A 801 30.50 1.53 60.38
CA GLU A 801 30.13 0.67 61.53
C GLU A 801 28.86 -0.13 61.21
N SER A 802 27.92 0.44 60.43
CA SER A 802 26.76 -0.26 59.92
C SER A 802 27.03 -1.16 58.71
N GLY A 803 28.29 -1.21 58.23
CA GLY A 803 28.64 -1.99 57.01
C GLY A 803 28.29 -1.27 55.67
N GLU A 804 28.03 0.03 55.73
CA GLU A 804 27.74 0.82 54.50
C GLU A 804 28.97 0.93 53.60
N ARG A 805 28.82 0.63 52.34
CA ARG A 805 29.89 0.64 51.31
C ARG A 805 29.35 1.09 49.96
N VAL A 806 30.20 1.70 49.14
CA VAL A 806 29.91 1.98 47.73
C VAL A 806 29.83 0.67 46.95
N VAL A 807 28.78 0.47 46.15
CA VAL A 807 28.56 -0.74 45.35
C VAL A 807 28.47 -0.49 43.87
N ALA A 808 28.14 0.77 43.45
CA ALA A 808 28.11 1.16 42.05
C ALA A 808 28.51 2.63 41.88
N VAL A 809 29.09 2.93 40.72
CA VAL A 809 29.52 4.27 40.33
C VAL A 809 29.25 4.43 38.85
N GLU A 810 28.58 5.52 38.46
CA GLU A 810 28.25 5.81 37.09
C GLU A 810 28.59 7.28 36.76
N ALA A 811 29.11 7.54 35.54
CA ALA A 811 29.30 8.88 35.04
C ALA A 811 28.11 9.29 34.19
N LEU A 812 27.62 10.51 34.39
CA LEU A 812 26.56 11.10 33.57
C LEU A 812 27.19 12.18 32.70
N SER A 813 27.26 11.93 31.39
CA SER A 813 27.64 12.95 30.40
C SER A 813 26.42 13.79 30.01
N ASP A 814 26.59 15.10 29.90
CA ASP A 814 25.52 15.99 29.45
C ASP A 814 25.52 16.00 27.90
N PRO A 815 24.49 15.46 27.22
CA PRO A 815 24.46 15.35 25.76
C PRO A 815 24.30 16.69 25.04
N GLY A 816 24.23 17.81 25.75
CA GLY A 816 24.01 19.15 25.20
C GLY A 816 25.25 19.93 24.75
N LYS A 817 26.49 19.35 24.74
CA LYS A 817 27.71 20.07 24.44
C LYS A 817 28.65 19.53 23.36
N ASP A 818 28.22 18.58 22.59
CA ASP A 818 28.99 18.09 21.44
C ASP A 818 28.61 18.81 20.14
N GLY A 819 28.62 20.12 20.09
CA GLY A 819 28.40 20.83 18.83
C GLY A 819 28.21 22.33 18.88
N GLU A 820 29.03 23.08 19.59
CA GLU A 820 29.22 24.49 19.23
C GLU A 820 30.66 24.93 19.54
N GLY A 821 31.41 25.15 18.47
CA GLY A 821 32.72 25.77 18.47
C GLY A 821 32.65 27.22 19.03
N ALA A 822 33.67 27.54 19.79
CA ALA A 822 33.89 28.82 20.39
C ALA A 822 33.80 30.01 19.39
N GLU A 823 32.84 30.91 19.63
CA GLU A 823 33.07 32.34 19.40
C GLU A 823 32.41 33.10 20.55
N GLY A 824 33.29 33.78 21.32
CA GLY A 824 32.90 34.62 22.41
C GLY A 824 32.24 35.90 21.93
N THR A 825 31.18 36.30 22.61
CA THR A 825 30.84 37.70 22.75
C THR A 825 30.64 37.99 24.24
N GLU A 826 31.54 38.79 24.78
CA GLU A 826 31.36 39.59 25.99
C GLU A 826 30.16 40.51 25.74
N ASP A 827 29.14 40.38 26.58
CA ASP A 827 28.25 41.45 27.04
C ASP A 827 27.11 40.82 27.85
N ASP A 828 27.25 40.90 29.18
CA ASP A 828 26.11 41.01 30.10
C ASP A 828 26.68 41.14 31.54
N ALA A 829 27.34 42.28 31.76
CA ALA A 829 27.56 42.79 33.10
C ALA A 829 26.70 44.04 33.25
N ALA A 830 25.47 43.87 33.73
CA ALA A 830 24.71 44.88 34.47
C ALA A 830 23.31 44.34 34.77
N LEU A 831 23.08 44.03 36.06
CA LEU A 831 21.88 44.25 36.84
C LEU A 831 21.85 43.24 38.02
N ALA A 832 22.70 43.55 38.99
CA ALA A 832 22.52 43.05 40.35
C ALA A 832 22.18 44.28 41.23
N SER A 833 21.01 44.35 41.72
CA SER A 833 20.70 45.14 42.91
C SER A 833 19.82 44.27 43.82
N PRO A 834 20.10 44.27 45.15
CA PRO A 834 19.50 43.37 46.11
C PRO A 834 18.14 43.90 46.58
N VAL A 835 17.16 43.02 46.70
CA VAL A 835 15.95 43.34 47.51
C VAL A 835 16.01 42.55 48.78
N GLU A 836 15.97 43.35 49.85
CA GLU A 836 15.93 42.95 51.25
C GLU A 836 14.69 42.06 51.59
N VAL A 837 14.92 41.18 52.50
CA VAL A 837 13.93 40.37 53.24
C VAL A 837 13.35 41.23 54.36
N PRO A 838 12.07 41.16 54.64
CA PRO A 838 11.57 41.39 56.01
C PRO A 838 11.22 40.10 56.70
N GLU A 839 11.74 39.97 57.88
CA GLU A 839 11.38 38.99 58.91
C GLU A 839 10.04 39.30 59.55
N ASP A 840 9.43 38.24 60.01
CA ASP A 840 8.51 38.05 61.17
C ASP A 840 7.19 38.89 61.28
N ASP A 841 6.11 38.31 61.44
CA ASP A 841 5.51 38.11 62.79
C ASP A 841 4.33 37.16 62.84
N ASP A 842 4.34 36.42 63.93
CA ASP A 842 3.43 35.45 64.48
C ASP A 842 2.14 36.15 65.00
N SER A 843 1.04 35.37 65.02
CA SER A 843 -0.12 35.42 65.87
C SER A 843 -1.47 35.39 65.17
N GLY A 844 -2.18 34.28 65.22
CA GLY A 844 -3.12 34.09 66.36
C GLY A 844 -4.54 33.99 65.88
N ASP A 845 -5.10 32.80 66.03
CA ASP A 845 -6.41 32.54 66.60
C ASP A 845 -7.71 32.89 65.85
N GLY A 846 -8.64 31.95 65.90
CA GLY A 846 -10.09 32.22 65.84
C GLY A 846 -10.90 31.55 64.74
N GLY A 847 -11.32 30.34 64.88
CA GLY A 847 -12.56 29.72 64.91
C GLY A 847 -13.76 30.41 64.26
N ASP A 848 -14.51 29.70 63.48
CA ASP A 848 -15.91 29.43 63.75
C ASP A 848 -16.50 28.38 62.77
N GLU A 849 -17.23 27.47 63.34
CA GLU A 849 -18.10 26.47 62.75
C GLU A 849 -19.33 27.15 62.15
N THR A 850 -19.85 26.62 61.07
CA THR A 850 -21.33 26.43 60.97
C THR A 850 -21.63 25.35 59.93
N GLU A 851 -22.33 24.41 60.46
CA GLU A 851 -23.13 23.31 59.92
C GLU A 851 -24.27 23.73 59.00
N LEU A 852 -24.86 22.68 58.41
CA LEU A 852 -26.25 22.47 57.99
C LEU A 852 -26.46 22.79 56.47
N GLU A 853 -27.20 22.05 55.71
CA GLU A 853 -28.14 20.95 55.94
C GLU A 853 -28.35 20.15 54.66
N ASP A 854 -28.72 18.90 54.85
CA ASP A 854 -29.33 17.96 53.91
C ASP A 854 -30.66 18.49 53.34
N HIS A 855 -30.97 18.12 52.12
CA HIS A 855 -32.34 17.77 51.75
C HIS A 855 -32.35 16.66 50.68
N ASP A 856 -32.81 15.57 51.18
CA ASP A 856 -33.36 14.37 50.56
C ASP A 856 -34.78 14.69 50.02
N ASP A 857 -35.22 13.93 49.04
CA ASP A 857 -36.59 13.53 48.65
C ASP A 857 -36.60 13.33 47.12
N GLY A 858 -36.93 12.25 46.59
CA GLY A 858 -37.83 11.15 46.95
C GLY A 858 -38.61 10.80 45.67
N ASP A 859 -38.53 9.55 45.28
CA ASP A 859 -39.50 8.66 44.61
C ASP A 859 -40.54 9.20 43.60
N ASP A 860 -40.69 8.49 42.51
CA ASP A 860 -41.81 7.60 42.08
C ASP A 860 -41.76 7.43 40.55
N ASP A 861 -41.53 6.26 40.02
CA ASP A 861 -42.36 5.07 39.77
C ASP A 861 -43.38 5.22 38.63
N ASP A 862 -43.47 4.18 37.88
CA ASP A 862 -44.47 3.68 36.90
C ASP A 862 -44.15 3.92 35.41
N GLY A 863 -43.96 2.91 34.60
CA GLY A 863 -44.75 1.71 34.39
C GLY A 863 -45.28 1.69 32.97
N GLY A 864 -45.08 0.67 32.23
CA GLY A 864 -46.05 0.19 31.23
C GLY A 864 -45.72 0.22 29.75
N ASP A 865 -45.33 -0.90 29.25
CA ASP A 865 -45.81 -1.74 28.14
C ASP A 865 -46.12 -1.22 26.73
N GLU A 866 -45.65 -2.01 25.81
CA GLU A 866 -46.22 -2.54 24.57
C GLU A 866 -46.53 -1.61 23.38
N ALA A 867 -45.83 -1.76 22.28
CA ALA A 867 -46.23 -2.41 21.04
C ALA A 867 -45.07 -2.37 20.00
#